data_8c07813ce8f4b21fcbf2c91a20a8dee8
#
_entry.id   8c07813ce8f4b21fcbf2c91a20a8dee8
#
_cell.length_a   1.000
_cell.length_b   1.000
_cell.length_c   1.000
_cell.angle_alpha   90.00
_cell.angle_beta   90.00
_cell.angle_gamma   90.00
#
_symmetry.space_group_name_H-M   'P 1'
#
loop_
_entity.id
_entity.type
_entity.pdbx_description
1 polymer ?
#
loop_
_entity_poly.entity_id
_entity_poly.type
_entity_poly.pdbx_seq_one_letter_code
_entity_poly.pdbx_strand_id
1 'polypeptide(L)'
;MLSLTTRQSCFYSTVVLLGTVDALASPIVANGPDCETKNGAVLVTPDCIDATYKTVIIDSETDVAAPTGWDGRFFQLVYPTQNSTAEDRSIGFGADSGGYTNHVAGGGGYRADAAVAKLSRKLAADYYKKPNTKIYGYVYGASGGSMVTIGAIENTFDVWQGALAMVQAVPVSNPNNFCMRAFAGLVLEAQKEKLIAAARPGSDLNPFKNLDSMRREVLTEVTELGIPLAAWEDWEGVTQNRTNFLRIFRLLVPPTIASFDPTYVNDFWTKNGYLGTEKSTLGDFYRKSVYEYDAVVQRVDVDAGNVPVSITLNKVPSKPPAFGLQFTIQSKDGKGGLFTAQLDKSSKTAIIDPGQNPTILSSVSKGTKLRIDNRAWLAGSLYHRYQVPTRTGFYGYDYLRTADGKPKYPQRSTLIADIISRGASGGGLWTGNITGKTIVLDTLKDYDAMPWHADWYKEQVRNALGDRFDDNYRLHYAENADHYIEPVEVPQTTRLVNYVDMAEQHLRDLSAWVEKGTTPPTGTSYGVTDGQVKVPATAAQCKGIQPVVELTSGGKTSVTVRVGQSISFKAHIEVPAGTGSVTAVDWDFEGTGIFVKEDFGKAKGVMDVTVSQTYRKQGTYYVAVRVASNRKGDAKTPYAQIQNLGRMKVVVN
;
A
#
# COMPACT_ATOMS: atom_id res chain seq x y z
N MET A 1 0.66 11.56 -20.02
CA MET A 1 -0.28 11.27 -21.13
C MET A 1 -0.17 9.78 -21.43
N LEU A 2 -1.01 8.96 -20.84
CA LEU A 2 -1.23 7.62 -21.34
C LEU A 2 -2.19 7.76 -22.53
N SER A 3 -1.62 7.77 -23.73
CA SER A 3 -2.39 7.63 -24.95
C SER A 3 -3.02 6.24 -24.95
N LEU A 4 -4.32 6.17 -24.76
CA LEU A 4 -5.13 5.02 -25.11
C LEU A 4 -5.20 4.93 -26.65
N THR A 5 -4.10 4.57 -27.29
CA THR A 5 -4.18 4.00 -28.62
C THR A 5 -4.53 2.53 -28.46
N THR A 6 -5.64 2.14 -29.01
CA THR A 6 -6.05 0.76 -29.26
C THR A 6 -4.99 0.02 -30.07
N ARG A 7 -3.91 -0.41 -29.43
CA ARG A 7 -3.08 -1.50 -29.91
C ARG A 7 -3.62 -2.77 -29.29
N GLN A 8 -3.87 -3.78 -30.10
CA GLN A 8 -4.07 -5.16 -29.64
C GLN A 8 -2.92 -5.45 -28.65
N SER A 9 -3.25 -5.45 -27.36
CA SER A 9 -2.26 -5.60 -26.30
C SER A 9 -1.85 -7.05 -26.24
N CYS A 10 -0.66 -7.36 -26.71
CA CYS A 10 0.01 -8.60 -26.36
C CYS A 10 0.43 -8.50 -24.89
N PHE A 11 0.00 -9.42 -24.07
CA PHE A 11 0.39 -9.49 -22.67
C PHE A 11 1.58 -10.43 -22.52
N TYR A 12 2.64 -9.93 -21.86
CA TYR A 12 3.79 -10.74 -21.47
C TYR A 12 3.47 -11.41 -20.13
N SER A 13 3.72 -12.70 -20.02
CA SER A 13 3.53 -13.46 -18.79
C SER A 13 4.73 -14.35 -18.51
N THR A 14 5.09 -14.46 -17.24
CA THR A 14 6.03 -15.46 -16.78
C THR A 14 5.23 -16.63 -16.18
N VAL A 15 5.42 -17.82 -16.72
CA VAL A 15 4.92 -19.05 -16.14
C VAL A 15 6.14 -19.80 -15.63
N VAL A 16 6.27 -19.94 -14.32
CA VAL A 16 7.39 -20.68 -13.72
C VAL A 16 7.05 -22.16 -13.73
N LEU A 17 7.54 -22.85 -14.73
CA LEU A 17 7.54 -24.29 -14.88
C LEU A 17 8.98 -24.77 -15.00
N LEU A 18 9.25 -25.96 -14.53
CA LEU A 18 10.55 -26.57 -14.37
C LEU A 18 11.25 -26.90 -15.71
N GLY A 19 12.22 -26.11 -16.14
CA GLY A 19 13.07 -26.31 -17.32
C GLY A 19 13.49 -24.98 -17.95
N THR A 20 14.76 -24.79 -18.26
CA THR A 20 15.18 -23.67 -19.11
C THR A 20 14.68 -23.93 -20.53
N VAL A 21 13.62 -23.23 -20.91
CA VAL A 21 13.15 -23.19 -22.29
C VAL A 21 13.50 -21.83 -22.86
N ASP A 22 14.10 -21.78 -24.03
CA ASP A 22 14.29 -20.54 -24.78
C ASP A 22 12.94 -19.81 -24.89
N ALA A 23 12.94 -18.49 -24.70
CA ALA A 23 11.76 -17.65 -24.72
C ALA A 23 10.84 -18.01 -25.89
N LEU A 24 9.63 -18.49 -25.60
CA LEU A 24 8.62 -18.78 -26.61
C LEU A 24 8.08 -17.46 -27.16
N ALA A 25 8.77 -16.89 -28.13
CA ALA A 25 8.42 -15.61 -28.74
C ALA A 25 7.12 -15.62 -29.54
N SER A 26 6.52 -16.80 -29.75
CA SER A 26 5.30 -16.93 -30.56
C SER A 26 4.05 -16.71 -29.72
N PRO A 27 3.14 -15.82 -30.15
CA PRO A 27 1.90 -15.58 -29.45
C PRO A 27 1.00 -16.84 -29.41
N ILE A 28 0.47 -17.17 -28.24
CA ILE A 28 -0.53 -18.22 -28.05
C ILE A 28 -1.90 -17.56 -28.10
N VAL A 29 -2.73 -17.95 -29.07
CA VAL A 29 -4.08 -17.41 -29.26
C VAL A 29 -5.11 -18.41 -28.75
N ALA A 30 -5.89 -17.99 -27.75
CA ALA A 30 -7.00 -18.78 -27.26
C ALA A 30 -8.21 -18.70 -28.20
N ASN A 31 -8.94 -19.81 -28.37
CA ASN A 31 -10.16 -19.90 -29.18
C ASN A 31 -11.30 -20.43 -28.31
N GLY A 32 -12.49 -19.86 -28.46
CA GLY A 32 -13.69 -20.23 -27.72
C GLY A 32 -14.77 -19.16 -27.81
N PRO A 33 -15.91 -19.35 -27.16
CA PRO A 33 -16.97 -18.34 -27.10
C PRO A 33 -16.51 -17.13 -26.29
N ASP A 34 -17.02 -15.96 -26.64
CA ASP A 34 -16.72 -14.72 -25.88
C ASP A 34 -17.31 -14.78 -24.48
N CYS A 35 -16.60 -14.17 -23.51
CA CYS A 35 -17.09 -14.00 -22.15
C CYS A 35 -18.25 -13.00 -22.09
N GLU A 36 -19.23 -13.26 -21.24
CA GLU A 36 -20.40 -12.40 -21.05
C GLU A 36 -20.05 -11.18 -20.18
N THR A 37 -20.76 -10.08 -20.43
CA THR A 37 -20.75 -8.92 -19.52
C THR A 37 -21.97 -9.00 -18.60
N LYS A 38 -21.74 -9.00 -17.29
CA LYS A 38 -22.79 -9.05 -16.28
C LYS A 38 -22.61 -7.89 -15.31
N ASN A 39 -23.68 -7.13 -15.06
CA ASN A 39 -23.67 -5.96 -14.16
C ASN A 39 -22.58 -4.92 -14.44
N GLY A 40 -22.14 -4.81 -15.70
CA GLY A 40 -21.11 -3.85 -16.10
C GLY A 40 -19.65 -4.35 -15.99
N ALA A 41 -19.43 -5.61 -15.60
CA ALA A 41 -18.13 -6.26 -15.58
C ALA A 41 -18.11 -7.51 -16.49
N VAL A 42 -16.96 -7.87 -17.06
CA VAL A 42 -16.78 -9.10 -17.83
C VAL A 42 -16.68 -10.28 -16.88
N LEU A 43 -17.59 -11.25 -16.99
CA LEU A 43 -17.55 -12.49 -16.22
C LEU A 43 -16.66 -13.51 -16.95
N VAL A 44 -15.51 -13.81 -16.38
CA VAL A 44 -14.57 -14.79 -16.97
C VAL A 44 -14.77 -16.16 -16.34
N THR A 45 -15.02 -17.16 -17.20
CA THR A 45 -15.16 -18.57 -16.83
C THR A 45 -14.07 -19.41 -17.50
N PRO A 46 -13.88 -20.69 -17.11
CA PRO A 46 -12.94 -21.58 -17.80
C PRO A 46 -13.19 -21.71 -19.30
N ASP A 47 -14.46 -21.70 -19.72
CA ASP A 47 -14.88 -22.05 -21.08
C ASP A 47 -14.99 -20.84 -22.01
N CYS A 48 -15.04 -19.60 -21.50
CA CYS A 48 -15.14 -18.41 -22.33
C CYS A 48 -13.78 -17.76 -22.59
N ILE A 49 -13.66 -16.97 -23.63
CA ILE A 49 -12.46 -16.19 -23.96
C ILE A 49 -12.79 -14.70 -23.86
N ASP A 50 -12.01 -13.96 -23.12
CA ASP A 50 -12.06 -12.51 -23.20
C ASP A 50 -11.40 -12.04 -24.50
N ALA A 51 -12.20 -11.52 -25.42
CA ALA A 51 -11.74 -11.12 -26.75
C ALA A 51 -10.59 -10.09 -26.72
N THR A 52 -10.51 -9.27 -25.66
CA THR A 52 -9.44 -8.30 -25.48
C THR A 52 -8.11 -8.98 -25.12
N TYR A 53 -8.15 -10.10 -24.39
CA TYR A 53 -6.99 -10.79 -23.82
C TYR A 53 -6.81 -12.22 -24.34
N LYS A 54 -7.28 -12.49 -25.56
CA LYS A 54 -7.17 -13.82 -26.17
C LYS A 54 -5.76 -14.22 -26.60
N THR A 55 -4.82 -13.28 -26.67
CA THR A 55 -3.44 -13.51 -27.09
C THR A 55 -2.51 -13.35 -25.91
N VAL A 56 -1.74 -14.40 -25.58
CA VAL A 56 -0.75 -14.43 -24.52
C VAL A 56 0.63 -14.69 -25.13
N ILE A 57 1.65 -13.97 -24.67
CA ILE A 57 3.05 -14.22 -24.99
C ILE A 57 3.72 -14.67 -23.70
N ILE A 58 4.43 -15.80 -23.75
CA ILE A 58 5.26 -16.28 -22.66
C ILE A 58 6.61 -15.62 -22.80
N ASP A 59 6.98 -14.79 -21.81
CA ASP A 59 8.20 -14.01 -21.80
C ASP A 59 9.37 -14.84 -21.24
N SER A 60 9.11 -15.62 -20.20
CA SER A 60 10.09 -16.53 -19.62
C SER A 60 9.41 -17.68 -18.89
N GLU A 61 10.11 -18.83 -18.86
CA GLU A 61 9.81 -19.96 -18.01
C GLU A 61 11.07 -20.28 -17.20
N THR A 62 10.93 -20.52 -15.89
CA THR A 62 12.06 -20.84 -15.01
C THR A 62 11.82 -22.14 -14.31
N ASP A 63 12.83 -23.01 -14.36
CA ASP A 63 12.87 -24.27 -13.65
C ASP A 63 13.40 -24.04 -12.23
N VAL A 64 12.54 -24.20 -11.24
CA VAL A 64 12.98 -24.34 -9.85
C VAL A 64 12.97 -25.83 -9.58
N ALA A 65 14.09 -26.40 -9.05
CA ALA A 65 14.19 -27.83 -8.73
C ALA A 65 12.86 -28.35 -8.17
N ALA A 66 12.26 -29.30 -8.89
CA ALA A 66 10.87 -29.73 -8.65
C ALA A 66 10.66 -30.01 -7.17
N PRO A 67 9.64 -29.45 -6.54
CA PRO A 67 9.20 -29.98 -5.29
C PRO A 67 8.89 -31.47 -5.53
N THR A 68 9.32 -32.35 -4.67
CA THR A 68 9.08 -33.79 -4.74
C THR A 68 7.58 -34.15 -4.70
N GLY A 69 6.70 -33.21 -4.89
CA GLY A 69 5.26 -33.35 -4.97
C GLY A 69 4.56 -32.04 -5.31
N TRP A 70 4.23 -31.82 -6.60
CA TRP A 70 3.24 -30.81 -6.96
C TRP A 70 1.84 -31.28 -6.52
N ASP A 71 1.17 -30.49 -5.70
CA ASP A 71 -0.13 -30.80 -5.10
C ASP A 71 -1.34 -30.36 -5.96
N GLY A 72 -1.12 -29.96 -7.22
CA GLY A 72 -2.22 -29.54 -8.09
C GLY A 72 -2.71 -28.12 -7.80
N ARG A 73 -1.81 -27.19 -7.48
CA ARG A 73 -2.17 -25.78 -7.23
C ARG A 73 -1.18 -24.80 -7.87
N PHE A 74 -1.62 -23.52 -7.97
CA PHE A 74 -0.75 -22.40 -8.30
C PHE A 74 -1.10 -21.14 -7.50
N PHE A 75 -0.10 -20.27 -7.38
CA PHE A 75 -0.23 -18.94 -6.77
C PHE A 75 0.07 -17.86 -7.81
N GLN A 76 -0.77 -16.85 -7.89
CA GLN A 76 -0.64 -15.74 -8.84
C GLN A 76 -0.62 -14.42 -8.10
N LEU A 77 0.56 -13.79 -8.03
CA LEU A 77 0.71 -12.42 -7.58
C LEU A 77 0.26 -11.47 -8.68
N VAL A 78 -0.57 -10.48 -8.32
CA VAL A 78 -1.14 -9.50 -9.26
C VAL A 78 -0.90 -8.08 -8.78
N TYR A 79 -0.56 -7.18 -9.74
CA TYR A 79 -0.44 -5.75 -9.49
C TYR A 79 -0.65 -4.95 -10.79
N PRO A 80 -1.34 -3.77 -10.77
CA PRO A 80 -1.72 -3.06 -12.00
C PRO A 80 -0.56 -2.57 -12.86
N THR A 81 0.62 -2.40 -12.30
CA THR A 81 1.79 -1.83 -12.99
C THR A 81 3.05 -2.70 -12.89
N GLN A 82 2.89 -3.98 -12.50
CA GLN A 82 4.02 -4.91 -12.45
C GLN A 82 4.56 -5.22 -13.85
N ASN A 83 5.83 -5.61 -13.93
CA ASN A 83 6.41 -6.20 -15.14
C ASN A 83 6.03 -7.69 -15.25
N SER A 84 6.56 -8.41 -16.24
CA SER A 84 6.32 -9.84 -16.44
C SER A 84 7.21 -10.76 -15.59
N THR A 85 8.14 -10.23 -14.80
CA THR A 85 9.11 -11.03 -14.04
C THR A 85 8.60 -11.34 -12.64
N ALA A 86 8.49 -12.62 -12.30
CA ALA A 86 8.13 -13.06 -10.95
C ALA A 86 9.31 -12.90 -9.99
N GLU A 87 9.03 -12.55 -8.74
CA GLU A 87 10.04 -12.42 -7.69
C GLU A 87 10.47 -13.79 -7.15
N ASP A 88 11.77 -13.96 -6.87
CA ASP A 88 12.35 -15.19 -6.34
C ASP A 88 11.64 -15.71 -5.09
N ARG A 89 11.23 -14.79 -4.18
CA ARG A 89 10.49 -15.16 -2.97
C ARG A 89 9.14 -15.78 -3.30
N SER A 90 8.40 -15.20 -4.24
CA SER A 90 7.09 -15.72 -4.67
C SER A 90 7.22 -17.09 -5.32
N ILE A 91 8.25 -17.28 -6.13
CA ILE A 91 8.57 -18.56 -6.78
C ILE A 91 8.90 -19.62 -5.72
N GLY A 92 9.84 -19.30 -4.83
CA GLY A 92 10.29 -20.20 -3.78
C GLY A 92 9.17 -20.59 -2.80
N PHE A 93 8.33 -19.62 -2.40
CA PHE A 93 7.16 -19.87 -1.57
C PHE A 93 6.15 -20.79 -2.27
N GLY A 94 5.87 -20.55 -3.56
CA GLY A 94 4.97 -21.40 -4.34
C GLY A 94 5.46 -22.84 -4.36
N ALA A 95 6.74 -23.05 -4.64
CA ALA A 95 7.37 -24.37 -4.65
C ALA A 95 7.33 -25.06 -3.26
N ASP A 96 7.70 -24.33 -2.18
CA ASP A 96 7.67 -24.85 -0.80
C ASP A 96 6.23 -25.18 -0.32
N SER A 97 5.24 -24.54 -0.94
CA SER A 97 3.82 -24.75 -0.65
C SER A 97 3.12 -25.69 -1.64
N GLY A 98 3.87 -26.49 -2.41
CA GLY A 98 3.34 -27.52 -3.33
C GLY A 98 2.63 -26.96 -4.56
N GLY A 99 2.94 -25.74 -4.96
CA GLY A 99 2.36 -25.05 -6.11
C GLY A 99 3.41 -24.57 -7.11
N TYR A 100 2.97 -24.15 -8.29
CA TYR A 100 3.76 -23.31 -9.17
C TYR A 100 3.30 -21.85 -9.06
N THR A 101 4.11 -20.93 -9.56
CA THR A 101 3.81 -19.51 -9.60
C THR A 101 3.63 -19.06 -11.04
N ASN A 102 2.60 -18.27 -11.33
CA ASN A 102 2.51 -17.53 -12.57
C ASN A 102 2.46 -16.02 -12.29
N HIS A 103 2.89 -15.23 -13.28
CA HIS A 103 3.00 -13.79 -13.15
C HIS A 103 2.67 -13.13 -14.49
N VAL A 104 2.03 -11.97 -14.48
CA VAL A 104 1.55 -11.27 -15.68
C VAL A 104 1.97 -9.82 -15.64
N ALA A 105 2.42 -9.28 -16.77
CA ALA A 105 2.62 -7.84 -16.87
C ALA A 105 1.30 -7.09 -16.63
N GLY A 106 1.33 -6.08 -15.77
CA GLY A 106 0.16 -5.32 -15.37
C GLY A 106 -0.51 -4.54 -16.52
N GLY A 107 -1.65 -3.91 -16.21
CA GLY A 107 -2.39 -3.03 -17.13
C GLY A 107 -3.71 -3.58 -17.64
N GLY A 108 -3.96 -4.90 -17.53
CA GLY A 108 -5.22 -5.53 -17.94
C GLY A 108 -6.16 -5.90 -16.78
N GLY A 109 -5.68 -5.77 -15.55
CA GLY A 109 -6.39 -6.17 -14.35
C GLY A 109 -6.79 -7.66 -14.39
N TYR A 110 -7.81 -8.05 -13.61
CA TYR A 110 -8.20 -9.45 -13.47
C TYR A 110 -8.49 -10.16 -14.83
N ARG A 111 -8.85 -9.42 -15.87
CA ARG A 111 -9.20 -9.98 -17.18
C ARG A 111 -7.96 -10.56 -17.87
N ALA A 112 -6.86 -9.83 -17.88
CA ALA A 112 -5.57 -10.32 -18.39
C ALA A 112 -5.02 -11.45 -17.54
N ASP A 113 -5.07 -11.27 -16.21
CA ASP A 113 -4.62 -12.27 -15.25
C ASP A 113 -5.36 -13.60 -15.41
N ALA A 114 -6.68 -13.56 -15.66
CA ALA A 114 -7.50 -14.74 -15.89
C ALA A 114 -7.12 -15.50 -17.17
N ALA A 115 -6.76 -14.78 -18.24
CA ALA A 115 -6.31 -15.41 -19.48
C ALA A 115 -5.05 -16.24 -19.23
N VAL A 116 -4.08 -15.69 -18.48
CA VAL A 116 -2.84 -16.39 -18.11
C VAL A 116 -3.10 -17.51 -17.10
N ALA A 117 -3.96 -17.32 -16.11
CA ALA A 117 -4.33 -18.37 -15.16
C ALA A 117 -4.91 -19.62 -15.87
N LYS A 118 -5.73 -19.42 -16.90
CA LYS A 118 -6.28 -20.52 -17.71
C LYS A 118 -5.22 -21.21 -18.56
N LEU A 119 -4.34 -20.44 -19.22
CA LEU A 119 -3.23 -20.99 -20.00
C LEU A 119 -2.27 -21.78 -19.12
N SER A 120 -1.89 -21.22 -17.95
CA SER A 120 -0.95 -21.85 -17.05
C SER A 120 -1.41 -23.23 -16.54
N ARG A 121 -2.72 -23.41 -16.32
CA ARG A 121 -3.29 -24.73 -15.97
C ARG A 121 -3.04 -25.78 -17.06
N LYS A 122 -3.24 -25.38 -18.32
CA LYS A 122 -2.99 -26.28 -19.45
C LYS A 122 -1.51 -26.67 -19.52
N LEU A 123 -0.63 -25.68 -19.46
CA LEU A 123 0.81 -25.90 -19.48
C LEU A 123 1.27 -26.79 -18.31
N ALA A 124 0.76 -26.52 -17.10
CA ALA A 124 1.08 -27.32 -15.92
C ALA A 124 0.57 -28.77 -16.03
N ALA A 125 -0.65 -28.97 -16.54
CA ALA A 125 -1.20 -30.32 -16.77
C ALA A 125 -0.34 -31.13 -17.74
N ASP A 126 0.11 -30.50 -18.82
CA ASP A 126 1.00 -31.10 -19.82
C ASP A 126 2.39 -31.39 -19.23
N TYR A 127 2.99 -30.42 -18.54
CA TYR A 127 4.31 -30.54 -17.90
C TYR A 127 4.38 -31.65 -16.85
N TYR A 128 3.43 -31.64 -15.90
CA TYR A 128 3.38 -32.64 -14.82
C TYR A 128 2.80 -33.98 -15.28
N LYS A 129 2.39 -34.11 -16.56
CA LYS A 129 1.75 -35.30 -17.15
C LYS A 129 0.53 -35.75 -16.34
N LYS A 130 -0.27 -34.80 -15.89
CA LYS A 130 -1.48 -34.98 -15.06
C LYS A 130 -2.71 -34.30 -15.71
N PRO A 131 -3.13 -34.70 -16.93
CA PRO A 131 -4.14 -33.97 -17.71
C PRO A 131 -5.53 -33.91 -17.05
N ASN A 132 -5.83 -34.85 -16.14
CA ASN A 132 -7.13 -34.93 -15.46
C ASN A 132 -7.10 -34.44 -14.01
N THR A 133 -6.01 -33.81 -13.57
CA THR A 133 -5.91 -33.29 -12.21
C THR A 133 -6.63 -31.95 -12.11
N LYS A 134 -7.50 -31.79 -11.12
CA LYS A 134 -8.05 -30.46 -10.78
C LYS A 134 -6.92 -29.58 -10.27
N ILE A 135 -6.73 -28.43 -10.90
CA ILE A 135 -5.69 -27.45 -10.53
C ILE A 135 -6.36 -26.26 -9.84
N TYR A 136 -6.05 -26.06 -8.56
CA TYR A 136 -6.56 -24.96 -7.76
C TYR A 136 -5.72 -23.70 -7.97
N GLY A 137 -6.37 -22.57 -8.17
CA GLY A 137 -5.73 -21.27 -8.33
C GLY A 137 -5.98 -20.33 -7.15
N TYR A 138 -4.93 -19.63 -6.76
CA TYR A 138 -4.97 -18.63 -5.68
C TYR A 138 -4.40 -17.32 -6.20
N VAL A 139 -5.26 -16.28 -6.27
CA VAL A 139 -4.86 -14.93 -6.67
C VAL A 139 -4.59 -14.09 -5.42
N TYR A 140 -3.50 -13.34 -5.43
CA TYR A 140 -3.17 -12.47 -4.31
C TYR A 140 -2.45 -11.21 -4.74
N GLY A 141 -2.66 -10.11 -4.00
CA GLY A 141 -2.00 -8.84 -4.30
C GLY A 141 -2.23 -7.80 -3.23
N ALA A 142 -1.25 -6.90 -3.09
CA ALA A 142 -1.25 -5.82 -2.13
C ALA A 142 -1.57 -4.48 -2.80
N SER A 143 -2.18 -3.52 -2.06
CA SER A 143 -2.40 -2.15 -2.54
C SER A 143 -3.20 -2.12 -3.87
N GLY A 144 -2.62 -1.60 -4.94
CA GLY A 144 -3.19 -1.71 -6.30
C GLY A 144 -3.49 -3.14 -6.70
N GLY A 145 -2.67 -4.11 -6.27
CA GLY A 145 -2.89 -5.55 -6.47
C GLY A 145 -4.13 -6.06 -5.74
N SER A 146 -4.49 -5.49 -4.60
CA SER A 146 -5.74 -5.82 -3.92
C SER A 146 -6.97 -5.45 -4.76
N MET A 147 -6.90 -4.37 -5.55
CA MET A 147 -7.96 -4.00 -6.48
C MET A 147 -8.14 -5.07 -7.58
N VAL A 148 -7.03 -5.58 -8.13
CA VAL A 148 -7.05 -6.67 -9.12
C VAL A 148 -7.58 -7.95 -8.49
N THR A 149 -7.14 -8.28 -7.27
CA THR A 149 -7.56 -9.47 -6.52
C THR A 149 -9.07 -9.46 -6.26
N ILE A 150 -9.64 -8.32 -5.83
CA ILE A 150 -11.09 -8.17 -5.64
C ILE A 150 -11.82 -8.24 -6.98
N GLY A 151 -11.31 -7.56 -8.00
CA GLY A 151 -11.85 -7.68 -9.37
C GLY A 151 -11.89 -9.14 -9.82
N ALA A 152 -10.84 -9.90 -9.56
CA ALA A 152 -10.74 -11.32 -9.89
C ALA A 152 -11.79 -12.17 -9.16
N ILE A 153 -11.86 -12.08 -7.84
CA ILE A 153 -12.72 -12.98 -7.08
C ILE A 153 -14.21 -12.63 -7.17
N GLU A 154 -14.57 -11.40 -7.55
CA GLU A 154 -15.97 -11.01 -7.80
C GLU A 154 -16.44 -11.29 -9.22
N ASN A 155 -15.54 -11.30 -10.22
CA ASN A 155 -15.91 -11.31 -11.64
C ASN A 155 -15.36 -12.51 -12.41
N THR A 156 -14.89 -13.53 -11.70
CA THR A 156 -14.54 -14.81 -12.34
C THR A 156 -15.26 -15.96 -11.64
N PHE A 157 -15.48 -17.03 -12.37
CA PHE A 157 -16.04 -18.25 -11.82
C PHE A 157 -15.13 -19.42 -12.19
N ASP A 158 -14.66 -20.17 -11.19
CA ASP A 158 -13.77 -21.34 -11.31
C ASP A 158 -12.42 -21.06 -12.01
N VAL A 159 -12.02 -19.78 -12.14
CA VAL A 159 -10.66 -19.39 -12.55
C VAL A 159 -9.73 -19.40 -11.35
N TRP A 160 -10.13 -18.81 -10.24
CA TRP A 160 -9.45 -18.95 -8.95
C TRP A 160 -10.45 -19.42 -7.90
N GLN A 161 -10.02 -20.35 -7.06
CA GLN A 161 -10.85 -20.91 -6.00
C GLN A 161 -10.65 -20.16 -4.68
N GLY A 162 -9.59 -19.35 -4.59
CA GLY A 162 -9.33 -18.52 -3.43
C GLY A 162 -8.58 -17.24 -3.77
N ALA A 163 -8.75 -16.22 -2.90
CA ALA A 163 -8.14 -14.92 -3.01
C ALA A 163 -7.57 -14.42 -1.69
N LEU A 164 -6.39 -13.77 -1.74
CA LEU A 164 -5.82 -13.02 -0.62
C LEU A 164 -5.57 -11.58 -1.04
N ALA A 165 -6.43 -10.64 -0.60
CA ALA A 165 -6.21 -9.21 -0.78
C ALA A 165 -5.44 -8.65 0.43
N MET A 166 -4.41 -7.84 0.17
CA MET A 166 -3.56 -7.27 1.21
C MET A 166 -3.54 -5.75 1.13
N VAL A 167 -3.47 -5.06 2.29
CA VAL A 167 -3.47 -3.59 2.40
C VAL A 167 -4.48 -2.99 1.44
N GLN A 168 -5.75 -3.23 1.73
CA GLN A 168 -6.83 -3.18 0.77
C GLN A 168 -7.18 -1.78 0.31
N ALA A 169 -6.97 -1.51 -0.98
CA ALA A 169 -7.47 -0.31 -1.63
C ALA A 169 -8.92 -0.48 -2.10
N VAL A 170 -9.72 0.57 -1.96
CA VAL A 170 -11.15 0.63 -2.31
C VAL A 170 -11.44 1.82 -3.23
N PRO A 171 -12.64 1.94 -3.82
CA PRO A 171 -12.95 2.99 -4.82
C PRO A 171 -12.79 4.45 -4.39
N VAL A 172 -12.40 4.72 -3.16
CA VAL A 172 -12.09 6.06 -2.65
C VAL A 172 -10.60 6.30 -2.37
N SER A 173 -9.74 5.28 -2.54
CA SER A 173 -8.33 5.35 -2.11
C SER A 173 -7.50 6.32 -2.93
N ASN A 174 -7.27 6.05 -4.20
CA ASN A 174 -6.37 6.84 -5.04
C ASN A 174 -7.15 7.77 -5.98
N PRO A 175 -6.88 9.09 -5.99
CA PRO A 175 -5.73 9.79 -5.36
C PRO A 175 -6.00 10.34 -3.95
N ASN A 176 -7.17 10.11 -3.35
CA ASN A 176 -7.62 10.84 -2.17
C ASN A 176 -6.69 10.64 -0.95
N ASN A 177 -6.20 9.40 -0.71
CA ASN A 177 -5.29 9.12 0.40
C ASN A 177 -3.98 9.89 0.26
N PHE A 178 -3.45 10.01 -0.94
CA PHE A 178 -2.29 10.85 -1.21
C PHE A 178 -2.57 12.35 -0.96
N CYS A 179 -3.78 12.81 -1.29
CA CYS A 179 -4.20 14.19 -0.99
C CYS A 179 -4.19 14.46 0.52
N MET A 180 -4.75 13.56 1.33
CA MET A 180 -4.78 13.66 2.79
C MET A 180 -3.36 13.73 3.39
N ARG A 181 -2.44 12.89 2.92
CA ARG A 181 -1.04 12.88 3.35
C ARG A 181 -0.33 14.19 3.00
N ALA A 182 -0.53 14.69 1.78
CA ALA A 182 0.06 15.95 1.33
C ALA A 182 -0.49 17.15 2.13
N PHE A 183 -1.79 17.15 2.39
CA PHE A 183 -2.45 18.15 3.23
C PHE A 183 -1.90 18.17 4.65
N ALA A 184 -1.86 17.01 5.30
CA ALA A 184 -1.30 16.87 6.64
C ALA A 184 0.17 17.29 6.68
N GLY A 185 0.98 16.81 5.75
CA GLY A 185 2.41 17.15 5.66
C GLY A 185 2.66 18.65 5.50
N LEU A 186 1.82 19.35 4.73
CA LEU A 186 1.94 20.79 4.55
C LEU A 186 1.60 21.58 5.81
N VAL A 187 0.47 21.26 6.46
CA VAL A 187 -0.06 22.09 7.55
C VAL A 187 0.55 21.74 8.91
N LEU A 188 0.88 20.47 9.12
CA LEU A 188 1.36 19.94 10.41
C LEU A 188 2.90 19.93 10.53
N GLU A 189 3.66 20.27 9.47
CA GLU A 189 5.15 20.22 9.46
C GLU A 189 5.78 20.87 10.69
N ALA A 190 5.30 22.05 11.09
CA ALA A 190 5.81 22.75 12.27
C ALA A 190 5.56 22.03 13.61
N GLN A 191 4.76 20.95 13.60
CA GLN A 191 4.42 20.16 14.79
C GLN A 191 4.98 18.73 14.73
N LYS A 192 5.77 18.40 13.71
CA LYS A 192 6.21 17.02 13.44
C LYS A 192 6.84 16.34 14.65
N GLU A 193 7.73 17.02 15.37
CA GLU A 193 8.40 16.43 16.53
C GLU A 193 7.43 16.07 17.66
N LYS A 194 6.37 16.89 17.84
CA LYS A 194 5.32 16.61 18.84
C LYS A 194 4.44 15.42 18.41
N LEU A 195 4.10 15.33 17.12
CA LEU A 195 3.32 14.22 16.58
C LEU A 195 4.11 12.91 16.69
N ILE A 196 5.39 12.93 16.30
CA ILE A 196 6.31 11.80 16.46
C ILE A 196 6.37 11.37 17.93
N ALA A 197 6.61 12.31 18.85
CA ALA A 197 6.72 12.01 20.28
C ALA A 197 5.42 11.43 20.85
N ALA A 198 4.26 11.92 20.40
CA ALA A 198 2.95 11.43 20.85
C ALA A 198 2.65 10.00 20.35
N ALA A 199 3.19 9.59 19.21
CA ALA A 199 3.01 8.26 18.66
C ALA A 199 4.00 7.21 19.18
N ARG A 200 5.06 7.63 19.90
CA ARG A 200 6.10 6.75 20.45
C ARG A 200 5.63 5.98 21.68
N PRO A 201 6.23 4.80 21.97
CA PRO A 201 5.94 4.05 23.20
C PRO A 201 6.09 4.87 24.46
N GLY A 202 5.24 4.63 25.46
CA GLY A 202 5.26 5.33 26.75
C GLY A 202 4.82 6.79 26.70
N SER A 203 4.18 7.22 25.61
CA SER A 203 3.46 8.49 25.52
C SER A 203 2.00 8.32 25.98
N ASP A 204 1.27 9.43 26.12
CA ASP A 204 -0.17 9.45 26.37
C ASP A 204 -1.00 9.25 25.07
N LEU A 205 -0.33 9.02 23.93
CA LEU A 205 -0.92 8.91 22.58
C LEU A 205 -1.90 10.05 22.25
N ASN A 206 -1.65 11.24 22.77
CA ASN A 206 -2.48 12.41 22.51
C ASN A 206 -1.78 13.44 21.61
N PRO A 207 -1.80 13.23 20.28
CA PRO A 207 -1.16 14.14 19.33
C PRO A 207 -1.89 15.49 19.19
N PHE A 208 -3.12 15.61 19.71
CA PHE A 208 -3.92 16.83 19.67
C PHE A 208 -3.53 17.86 20.75
N LYS A 209 -2.74 17.45 21.74
CA LYS A 209 -2.33 18.30 22.84
C LYS A 209 -1.46 19.46 22.35
N ASN A 210 -1.80 20.68 22.82
CA ASN A 210 -1.07 21.91 22.49
C ASN A 210 -1.02 22.27 20.99
N LEU A 211 -1.97 21.82 20.20
CA LEU A 211 -2.22 22.32 18.84
C LEU A 211 -3.10 23.56 18.87
N ASP A 212 -2.81 24.55 18.01
CA ASP A 212 -3.77 25.61 17.70
C ASP A 212 -5.01 25.06 16.99
N SER A 213 -6.06 25.87 16.88
CA SER A 213 -7.36 25.43 16.33
C SER A 213 -7.23 24.90 14.91
N MET A 214 -6.49 25.59 14.03
CA MET A 214 -6.32 25.19 12.63
C MET A 214 -5.61 23.82 12.52
N ARG A 215 -4.50 23.62 13.24
CA ARG A 215 -3.75 22.36 13.17
C ARG A 215 -4.50 21.21 13.84
N ARG A 216 -5.25 21.51 14.89
CA ARG A 216 -6.14 20.54 15.54
C ARG A 216 -7.23 20.07 14.57
N GLU A 217 -7.88 21.00 13.86
CA GLU A 217 -8.90 20.68 12.85
C GLU A 217 -8.32 19.81 11.73
N VAL A 218 -7.15 20.16 11.20
CA VAL A 218 -6.47 19.38 10.15
C VAL A 218 -6.13 17.98 10.64
N LEU A 219 -5.55 17.84 11.84
CA LEU A 219 -5.23 16.53 12.40
C LEU A 219 -6.49 15.70 12.65
N THR A 220 -7.57 16.32 13.12
CA THR A 220 -8.87 15.66 13.30
C THR A 220 -9.38 15.14 11.96
N GLU A 221 -9.41 15.97 10.92
CA GLU A 221 -9.89 15.58 9.60
C GLU A 221 -9.14 14.34 9.06
N VAL A 222 -7.80 14.37 9.04
CA VAL A 222 -7.04 13.26 8.48
C VAL A 222 -7.08 11.99 9.36
N THR A 223 -7.32 12.14 10.67
CA THR A 223 -7.54 11.02 11.60
C THR A 223 -8.90 10.37 11.36
N GLU A 224 -9.96 11.15 11.26
CA GLU A 224 -11.33 10.68 10.96
C GLU A 224 -11.40 10.03 9.57
N LEU A 225 -10.66 10.58 8.59
CA LEU A 225 -10.52 9.99 7.27
C LEU A 225 -9.68 8.70 7.25
N GLY A 226 -8.98 8.38 8.35
CA GLY A 226 -8.39 7.06 8.59
C GLY A 226 -6.88 7.00 8.71
N ILE A 227 -6.11 8.11 8.61
CA ILE A 227 -4.66 8.03 8.88
C ILE A 227 -4.45 7.56 10.32
N PRO A 228 -3.80 6.40 10.56
CA PRO A 228 -3.63 5.87 11.90
C PRO A 228 -2.81 6.79 12.80
N LEU A 229 -3.27 7.03 14.03
CA LEU A 229 -2.52 7.85 14.99
C LEU A 229 -1.12 7.30 15.28
N ALA A 230 -0.96 5.97 15.30
CA ALA A 230 0.33 5.32 15.49
C ALA A 230 1.28 5.48 14.29
N ALA A 231 0.76 5.80 13.11
CA ALA A 231 1.59 6.02 11.92
C ALA A 231 2.42 7.31 12.00
N TRP A 232 2.00 8.30 12.79
CA TRP A 232 2.73 9.58 12.94
C TRP A 232 4.12 9.45 13.55
N GLU A 233 4.45 8.33 14.17
CA GLU A 233 5.85 8.05 14.56
C GLU A 233 6.77 8.03 13.34
N ASP A 234 6.26 7.68 12.19
CA ASP A 234 6.94 7.68 10.91
C ASP A 234 6.56 8.89 10.04
N TRP A 235 6.76 10.07 10.56
CA TRP A 235 6.48 11.31 9.83
C TRP A 235 7.06 11.30 8.41
N GLU A 236 8.30 10.83 8.25
CA GLU A 236 8.98 10.78 6.96
C GLU A 236 8.30 9.81 5.98
N GLY A 237 7.75 8.69 6.46
CA GLY A 237 6.95 7.76 5.67
C GLY A 237 5.60 8.34 5.28
N VAL A 238 4.89 8.92 6.24
CA VAL A 238 3.54 9.46 6.02
C VAL A 238 3.56 10.65 5.06
N THR A 239 4.50 11.60 5.22
CA THR A 239 4.40 12.92 4.56
C THR A 239 5.58 13.29 3.67
N GLN A 240 6.71 12.55 3.71
CA GLN A 240 7.97 12.93 3.08
C GLN A 240 8.53 11.86 2.13
N ASN A 241 9.85 11.66 2.13
CA ASN A 241 10.52 10.90 1.09
C ASN A 241 10.93 9.47 1.47
N ARG A 242 10.73 9.01 2.72
CA ARG A 242 11.06 7.61 3.06
C ARG A 242 10.39 6.60 2.12
N THR A 243 9.17 6.91 1.71
CA THR A 243 8.37 6.11 0.79
C THR A 243 8.26 6.74 -0.60
N ASN A 244 9.17 7.63 -0.97
CA ASN A 244 9.09 8.43 -2.20
C ASN A 244 7.77 9.23 -2.35
N PHE A 245 7.05 9.46 -1.26
CA PHE A 245 5.69 10.03 -1.30
C PHE A 245 5.62 11.36 -2.04
N LEU A 246 6.52 12.31 -1.76
CA LEU A 246 6.50 13.63 -2.41
C LEU A 246 6.70 13.53 -3.93
N ARG A 247 7.51 12.58 -4.38
CA ARG A 247 7.70 12.30 -5.81
C ARG A 247 6.45 11.65 -6.39
N ILE A 248 5.91 10.63 -5.74
CA ILE A 248 4.69 9.93 -6.18
C ILE A 248 3.53 10.92 -6.28
N PHE A 249 3.30 11.75 -5.25
CA PHE A 249 2.26 12.76 -5.27
C PHE A 249 2.43 13.71 -6.47
N ARG A 250 3.63 14.27 -6.68
CA ARG A 250 3.91 15.21 -7.77
C ARG A 250 3.67 14.60 -9.15
N LEU A 251 4.05 13.33 -9.34
CA LEU A 251 3.94 12.64 -10.63
C LEU A 251 2.52 12.13 -10.92
N LEU A 252 1.76 11.79 -9.91
CA LEU A 252 0.45 11.17 -10.09
C LEU A 252 -0.72 12.13 -9.85
N VAL A 253 -0.75 12.87 -8.73
CA VAL A 253 -1.98 13.52 -8.30
C VAL A 253 -2.33 14.74 -9.15
N PRO A 254 -1.52 15.82 -9.27
CA PRO A 254 -1.87 16.95 -10.11
C PRO A 254 -2.06 16.61 -11.59
N PRO A 255 -1.24 15.74 -12.23
CA PRO A 255 -1.47 15.35 -13.62
C PRO A 255 -2.77 14.55 -13.81
N THR A 256 -3.11 13.65 -12.88
CA THR A 256 -4.37 12.91 -12.93
C THR A 256 -5.56 13.85 -12.81
N ILE A 257 -5.53 14.78 -11.84
CA ILE A 257 -6.58 15.79 -11.70
C ILE A 257 -6.68 16.61 -12.99
N ALA A 258 -5.57 17.10 -13.54
CA ALA A 258 -5.58 17.86 -14.78
C ALA A 258 -6.17 17.09 -15.98
N SER A 259 -5.99 15.77 -16.02
CA SER A 259 -6.54 14.91 -17.07
C SER A 259 -8.06 14.69 -16.94
N PHE A 260 -8.53 14.38 -15.73
CA PHE A 260 -9.95 14.02 -15.51
C PHE A 260 -10.84 15.19 -15.07
N ASP A 261 -10.25 16.24 -14.49
CA ASP A 261 -10.96 17.42 -13.97
C ASP A 261 -10.14 18.69 -14.22
N PRO A 262 -9.98 19.09 -15.49
CA PRO A 262 -9.02 20.15 -15.90
C PRO A 262 -9.35 21.54 -15.35
N THR A 263 -10.58 21.77 -14.90
CA THR A 263 -10.97 23.09 -14.34
C THR A 263 -10.69 23.22 -12.85
N TYR A 264 -10.41 22.13 -12.14
CA TYR A 264 -10.32 22.10 -10.68
C TYR A 264 -9.29 23.10 -10.11
N VAL A 265 -8.08 23.11 -10.63
CA VAL A 265 -7.02 23.99 -10.10
C VAL A 265 -7.41 25.47 -10.22
N ASN A 266 -7.99 25.86 -11.36
CA ASN A 266 -8.49 27.22 -11.53
C ASN A 266 -9.65 27.51 -10.59
N ASP A 267 -10.62 26.60 -10.50
CA ASP A 267 -11.81 26.75 -9.65
C ASP A 267 -11.41 26.88 -8.17
N PHE A 268 -10.42 26.10 -7.73
CA PHE A 268 -9.90 26.15 -6.36
C PHE A 268 -9.40 27.54 -5.96
N TRP A 269 -8.75 28.25 -6.87
CA TRP A 269 -8.18 29.57 -6.61
C TRP A 269 -9.11 30.75 -6.91
N THR A 270 -10.23 30.53 -7.62
CA THR A 270 -11.08 31.61 -8.13
C THR A 270 -12.55 31.54 -7.75
N LYS A 271 -13.09 30.35 -7.47
CA LYS A 271 -14.50 30.17 -7.15
C LYS A 271 -14.78 30.16 -5.65
N ASN A 272 -15.88 30.78 -5.26
CA ASN A 272 -16.37 30.75 -3.89
C ASN A 272 -16.68 29.31 -3.43
N GLY A 273 -16.45 29.01 -2.15
CA GLY A 273 -16.65 27.70 -1.54
C GLY A 273 -15.43 26.79 -1.61
N TYR A 274 -14.40 27.17 -2.36
CA TYR A 274 -13.11 26.49 -2.34
C TYR A 274 -12.13 27.17 -1.38
N LEU A 275 -11.26 26.38 -0.73
CA LEU A 275 -10.35 26.89 0.29
C LEU A 275 -9.45 28.03 -0.21
N GLY A 276 -9.04 28.02 -1.48
CA GLY A 276 -8.21 29.07 -2.07
C GLY A 276 -8.82 30.46 -2.00
N THR A 277 -10.17 30.56 -1.95
CA THR A 277 -10.92 31.82 -1.82
C THR A 277 -11.55 32.04 -0.44
N GLU A 278 -11.48 31.03 0.43
CA GLU A 278 -12.13 31.05 1.74
C GLU A 278 -11.45 32.03 2.70
N LYS A 279 -12.26 32.83 3.41
CA LYS A 279 -11.80 33.74 4.46
C LYS A 279 -11.70 33.04 5.80
N SER A 280 -10.72 32.09 5.90
CA SER A 280 -10.41 31.34 7.11
C SER A 280 -8.90 31.33 7.35
N THR A 281 -8.50 30.95 8.57
CA THR A 281 -7.07 30.81 8.93
C THR A 281 -6.37 29.80 8.00
N LEU A 282 -7.03 28.71 7.65
CA LEU A 282 -6.50 27.69 6.75
C LEU A 282 -6.43 28.22 5.29
N GLY A 283 -7.45 28.95 4.83
CA GLY A 283 -7.42 29.60 3.52
C GLY A 283 -6.29 30.63 3.40
N ASP A 284 -6.06 31.44 4.45
CA ASP A 284 -4.94 32.37 4.52
C ASP A 284 -3.59 31.64 4.51
N PHE A 285 -3.48 30.52 5.22
CA PHE A 285 -2.29 29.68 5.21
C PHE A 285 -1.98 29.17 3.80
N TYR A 286 -2.98 28.67 3.07
CA TYR A 286 -2.82 28.19 1.69
C TYR A 286 -2.41 29.31 0.73
N ARG A 287 -3.06 30.48 0.80
CA ARG A 287 -2.69 31.65 -0.03
C ARG A 287 -1.26 32.13 0.23
N LYS A 288 -0.82 32.12 1.50
CA LYS A 288 0.56 32.44 1.89
C LYS A 288 1.58 31.37 1.49
N SER A 289 1.12 30.14 1.26
CA SER A 289 1.96 29.01 0.82
C SER A 289 2.14 28.99 -0.71
N VAL A 290 1.43 29.85 -1.44
CA VAL A 290 1.65 30.00 -2.89
C VAL A 290 3.05 30.53 -3.14
N TYR A 291 3.77 29.81 -3.97
CA TYR A 291 5.11 30.13 -4.38
C TYR A 291 5.15 30.27 -5.91
N GLU A 292 5.64 31.40 -6.37
CA GLU A 292 5.58 31.74 -7.77
C GLU A 292 6.74 32.66 -8.15
N TYR A 293 7.49 32.31 -9.20
CA TYR A 293 8.54 33.15 -9.75
C TYR A 293 8.84 32.82 -11.21
N ASP A 294 9.46 33.80 -11.90
CA ASP A 294 10.00 33.60 -13.24
C ASP A 294 11.51 33.32 -13.18
N ALA A 295 11.98 32.40 -14.02
CA ALA A 295 13.38 32.09 -14.19
C ALA A 295 13.73 31.88 -15.67
N VAL A 296 15.03 31.90 -15.97
CA VAL A 296 15.57 31.63 -17.30
C VAL A 296 16.53 30.46 -17.20
N VAL A 297 16.41 29.52 -18.12
CA VAL A 297 17.32 28.36 -18.23
C VAL A 297 18.70 28.83 -18.66
N GLN A 298 19.72 28.53 -17.86
CA GLN A 298 21.13 28.84 -18.18
C GLN A 298 21.85 27.67 -18.84
N ARG A 299 21.53 26.45 -18.43
CA ARG A 299 22.09 25.20 -18.93
C ARG A 299 21.03 24.13 -18.99
N VAL A 300 21.15 23.24 -19.97
CA VAL A 300 20.38 22.02 -20.11
C VAL A 300 21.36 20.87 -20.18
N ASP A 301 21.16 19.85 -19.37
CA ASP A 301 21.85 18.58 -19.48
C ASP A 301 20.89 17.57 -20.11
N VAL A 302 21.38 16.78 -21.06
CA VAL A 302 20.58 15.82 -21.84
C VAL A 302 21.09 14.40 -21.65
N ASP A 303 20.24 13.42 -21.88
CA ASP A 303 20.59 12.00 -21.94
C ASP A 303 21.20 11.63 -23.31
N ALA A 304 21.51 10.33 -23.51
CA ALA A 304 22.05 9.79 -24.76
C ALA A 304 21.10 9.98 -25.97
N GLY A 305 19.82 10.21 -25.74
CA GLY A 305 18.78 10.48 -26.74
C GLY A 305 18.56 11.98 -27.00
N ASN A 306 19.40 12.88 -26.46
CA ASN A 306 19.24 14.34 -26.49
C ASN A 306 17.97 14.86 -25.83
N VAL A 307 17.37 14.10 -24.89
CA VAL A 307 16.23 14.55 -24.11
C VAL A 307 16.71 15.24 -22.84
N PRO A 308 16.23 16.46 -22.51
CA PRO A 308 16.59 17.15 -21.28
C PRO A 308 16.28 16.32 -20.02
N VAL A 309 17.28 16.12 -19.17
CA VAL A 309 17.17 15.41 -17.88
C VAL A 309 17.38 16.35 -16.69
N SER A 310 18.06 17.47 -16.88
CA SER A 310 18.17 18.53 -15.89
C SER A 310 18.32 19.90 -16.52
N ILE A 311 17.94 20.93 -15.77
CA ILE A 311 18.12 22.34 -16.14
C ILE A 311 18.73 23.13 -14.99
N THR A 312 19.67 24.04 -15.30
CA THR A 312 20.18 25.02 -14.34
C THR A 312 19.48 26.35 -14.56
N LEU A 313 18.98 26.96 -13.48
CA LEU A 313 18.23 28.21 -13.52
C LEU A 313 19.14 29.42 -13.20
N ASN A 314 18.86 30.59 -13.78
CA ASN A 314 19.59 31.81 -13.46
C ASN A 314 19.39 32.27 -12.02
N LYS A 315 18.22 32.03 -11.46
CA LYS A 315 17.89 32.37 -10.07
C LYS A 315 16.96 31.34 -9.46
N VAL A 316 17.11 31.15 -8.16
CA VAL A 316 16.22 30.41 -7.28
C VAL A 316 16.03 31.26 -6.04
N PRO A 317 14.80 31.52 -5.58
CA PRO A 317 14.57 32.25 -4.34
C PRO A 317 15.18 31.57 -3.12
N SER A 318 15.50 32.35 -2.10
CA SER A 318 16.20 31.87 -0.88
C SER A 318 15.45 30.77 -0.12
N LYS A 319 14.13 30.74 -0.21
CA LYS A 319 13.27 29.73 0.46
C LYS A 319 12.24 29.16 -0.52
N PRO A 320 12.63 28.45 -1.57
CA PRO A 320 11.65 27.76 -2.40
C PRO A 320 11.01 26.62 -1.59
N PRO A 321 9.74 26.29 -1.86
CA PRO A 321 9.12 25.12 -1.26
C PRO A 321 9.93 23.87 -1.61
N ALA A 322 9.96 22.92 -0.69
CA ALA A 322 10.71 21.67 -0.87
C ALA A 322 10.10 20.77 -1.98
N PHE A 323 8.85 21.03 -2.35
CA PHE A 323 8.05 20.19 -3.25
C PHE A 323 7.00 21.00 -4.00
N GLY A 324 6.42 20.39 -5.00
CA GLY A 324 5.20 20.88 -5.66
C GLY A 324 5.43 21.86 -6.80
N LEU A 325 6.65 22.04 -7.26
CA LEU A 325 6.93 22.99 -8.35
C LEU A 325 6.56 22.40 -9.71
N GLN A 326 5.82 23.19 -10.49
CA GLN A 326 5.59 23.01 -11.91
C GLN A 326 6.36 24.07 -12.69
N PHE A 327 6.88 23.67 -13.85
CA PHE A 327 7.70 24.50 -14.74
C PHE A 327 6.95 24.73 -16.04
N THR A 328 6.37 25.89 -16.23
CA THR A 328 5.64 26.26 -17.43
C THR A 328 6.52 27.07 -18.35
N ILE A 329 6.68 26.61 -19.58
CA ILE A 329 7.46 27.31 -20.63
C ILE A 329 6.66 28.53 -21.08
N GLN A 330 7.23 29.71 -20.92
CA GLN A 330 6.63 30.96 -21.41
C GLN A 330 6.95 31.14 -22.90
N SER A 331 6.00 30.79 -23.76
CA SER A 331 6.08 31.06 -25.20
C SER A 331 5.26 32.29 -25.58
N LYS A 332 5.66 32.97 -26.69
CA LYS A 332 4.96 34.16 -27.18
C LYS A 332 3.54 33.87 -27.66
N ASP A 333 3.26 32.63 -28.04
CA ASP A 333 1.96 32.16 -28.55
C ASP A 333 1.11 31.46 -27.45
N GLY A 334 1.55 31.47 -26.20
CA GLY A 334 0.85 30.83 -25.07
C GLY A 334 0.82 29.30 -25.10
N LYS A 335 1.49 28.67 -26.07
CA LYS A 335 1.54 27.19 -26.24
C LYS A 335 2.72 26.53 -25.56
N GLY A 336 3.40 27.24 -24.64
CA GLY A 336 4.47 26.68 -23.84
C GLY A 336 3.97 25.49 -23.01
N GLY A 337 4.66 24.38 -23.10
CA GLY A 337 4.31 23.16 -22.35
C GLY A 337 4.64 23.27 -20.86
N LEU A 338 4.23 22.26 -20.12
CA LEU A 338 4.42 22.12 -18.69
C LEU A 338 5.19 20.84 -18.40
N PHE A 339 6.16 20.90 -17.51
CA PHE A 339 6.85 19.73 -16.95
C PHE A 339 7.06 19.87 -15.44
N THR A 340 7.37 18.77 -14.76
CA THR A 340 7.71 18.76 -13.33
C THR A 340 9.16 18.38 -13.13
N ALA A 341 9.76 18.92 -12.07
CA ALA A 341 11.15 18.66 -11.73
C ALA A 341 11.39 18.85 -10.22
N GLN A 342 12.40 18.20 -9.71
CA GLN A 342 12.88 18.37 -8.34
C GLN A 342 14.00 19.41 -8.32
N LEU A 343 13.80 20.50 -7.59
CA LEU A 343 14.75 21.59 -7.50
C LEU A 343 15.77 21.35 -6.37
N ASP A 344 17.06 21.30 -6.74
CA ASP A 344 18.15 21.47 -5.79
C ASP A 344 18.49 22.97 -5.65
N LYS A 345 18.27 23.47 -4.45
CA LYS A 345 18.48 24.89 -4.12
C LYS A 345 19.94 25.32 -4.18
N SER A 346 20.84 24.45 -3.80
CA SER A 346 22.27 24.75 -3.68
C SER A 346 22.93 24.93 -5.04
N SER A 347 22.63 24.06 -5.97
CA SER A 347 23.14 24.08 -7.34
C SER A 347 22.27 24.90 -8.30
N LYS A 348 21.06 25.33 -7.89
CA LYS A 348 20.03 25.93 -8.75
C LYS A 348 19.60 25.01 -9.90
N THR A 349 19.77 23.71 -9.74
CA THR A 349 19.49 22.72 -10.76
C THR A 349 18.13 22.06 -10.47
N ALA A 350 17.29 21.97 -11.49
CA ALA A 350 16.06 21.21 -11.45
C ALA A 350 16.25 19.90 -12.23
N ILE A 351 16.16 18.78 -11.52
CA ILE A 351 16.21 17.44 -12.10
C ILE A 351 14.81 17.11 -12.61
N ILE A 352 14.68 16.91 -13.92
CA ILE A 352 13.39 16.68 -14.58
C ILE A 352 12.87 15.30 -14.17
N ASP A 353 11.58 15.24 -13.83
CA ASP A 353 10.95 13.98 -13.47
C ASP A 353 10.84 13.05 -14.70
N PRO A 354 11.02 11.73 -14.56
CA PRO A 354 10.85 10.78 -15.65
C PRO A 354 9.40 10.77 -16.16
N GLY A 355 9.23 10.34 -17.42
CA GLY A 355 7.91 10.20 -18.05
C GLY A 355 7.28 11.52 -18.51
N GLN A 356 8.01 12.63 -18.49
CA GLN A 356 7.54 13.89 -19.07
C GLN A 356 7.46 13.79 -20.60
N ASN A 357 6.61 14.63 -21.21
CA ASN A 357 6.43 14.65 -22.67
C ASN A 357 7.73 15.08 -23.39
N PRO A 358 8.37 14.20 -24.20
CA PRO A 358 9.62 14.52 -24.88
C PRO A 358 9.53 15.72 -25.83
N THR A 359 8.36 15.93 -26.45
CA THR A 359 8.11 17.08 -27.33
C THR A 359 8.14 18.40 -26.56
N ILE A 360 7.63 18.43 -25.33
CA ILE A 360 7.71 19.60 -24.46
C ILE A 360 9.16 19.82 -24.02
N LEU A 361 9.82 18.75 -23.57
CA LEU A 361 11.21 18.84 -23.11
C LEU A 361 12.18 19.29 -24.21
N SER A 362 12.02 18.83 -25.45
CA SER A 362 12.88 19.22 -26.59
C SER A 362 12.81 20.73 -26.92
N SER A 363 11.74 21.42 -26.48
CA SER A 363 11.62 22.88 -26.60
C SER A 363 12.39 23.65 -25.53
N VAL A 364 12.93 22.97 -24.51
CA VAL A 364 13.69 23.58 -23.41
C VAL A 364 15.16 23.72 -23.82
N SER A 365 15.64 24.95 -23.89
CA SER A 365 17.02 25.27 -24.24
C SER A 365 17.56 26.42 -23.38
N LYS A 366 18.87 26.71 -23.50
CA LYS A 366 19.43 27.90 -22.85
C LYS A 366 18.67 29.15 -23.32
N GLY A 367 18.23 29.97 -22.36
CA GLY A 367 17.43 31.17 -22.63
C GLY A 367 15.91 30.96 -22.53
N THR A 368 15.43 29.72 -22.43
CA THR A 368 14.00 29.44 -22.24
C THR A 368 13.51 30.12 -20.95
N LYS A 369 12.44 30.89 -21.07
CA LYS A 369 11.78 31.53 -19.94
C LYS A 369 10.76 30.58 -19.33
N LEU A 370 10.79 30.46 -18.01
CA LEU A 370 9.93 29.57 -17.23
C LEU A 370 9.15 30.37 -16.20
N ARG A 371 7.86 30.07 -16.10
CA ARG A 371 7.05 30.36 -14.92
C ARG A 371 7.07 29.13 -14.05
N ILE A 372 7.42 29.30 -12.77
CA ILE A 372 7.56 28.23 -11.80
C ILE A 372 6.63 28.51 -10.64
N ASP A 373 5.69 27.59 -10.35
CA ASP A 373 4.74 27.74 -9.26
C ASP A 373 4.31 26.39 -8.65
N ASN A 374 3.61 26.43 -7.50
CA ASN A 374 3.11 25.26 -6.78
C ASN A 374 1.58 25.22 -6.62
N ARG A 375 0.83 26.06 -7.34
CA ARG A 375 -0.63 26.16 -7.17
C ARG A 375 -1.36 24.84 -7.42
N ALA A 376 -0.96 24.06 -8.43
CA ALA A 376 -1.59 22.80 -8.73
C ALA A 376 -1.34 21.74 -7.63
N TRP A 377 -0.14 21.75 -7.03
CA TRP A 377 0.18 20.89 -5.91
C TRP A 377 -0.66 21.23 -4.67
N LEU A 378 -0.74 22.53 -4.34
CA LEU A 378 -1.53 23.02 -3.21
C LEU A 378 -3.03 22.68 -3.39
N ALA A 379 -3.59 22.96 -4.56
CA ALA A 379 -4.97 22.59 -4.85
C ALA A 379 -5.16 21.07 -4.77
N GLY A 380 -4.26 20.29 -5.38
CA GLY A 380 -4.29 18.82 -5.37
C GLY A 380 -4.26 18.22 -3.98
N SER A 381 -3.54 18.81 -3.02
CA SER A 381 -3.47 18.32 -1.64
C SER A 381 -4.83 18.33 -0.91
N LEU A 382 -5.81 19.08 -1.39
CA LEU A 382 -7.16 19.16 -0.82
C LEU A 382 -8.25 18.54 -1.69
N TYR A 383 -7.87 17.85 -2.78
CA TYR A 383 -8.85 17.32 -3.72
C TYR A 383 -9.83 16.33 -3.08
N HIS A 384 -9.41 15.58 -2.06
CA HIS A 384 -10.25 14.66 -1.29
C HIS A 384 -11.50 15.32 -0.68
N ARG A 385 -11.46 16.61 -0.27
CA ARG A 385 -12.62 17.35 0.25
C ARG A 385 -13.73 17.52 -0.79
N TYR A 386 -13.37 17.52 -2.07
CA TYR A 386 -14.25 17.73 -3.21
C TYR A 386 -14.60 16.43 -3.94
N GLN A 387 -14.25 15.28 -3.33
CA GLN A 387 -14.42 13.92 -3.84
C GLN A 387 -15.19 13.01 -2.86
N VAL A 388 -16.11 13.59 -2.08
CA VAL A 388 -16.91 12.80 -1.14
C VAL A 388 -17.74 11.79 -1.94
N PRO A 389 -17.62 10.47 -1.67
CA PRO A 389 -18.24 9.43 -2.46
C PRO A 389 -19.77 9.48 -2.36
N THR A 390 -20.46 9.20 -3.45
CA THR A 390 -21.93 9.08 -3.46
C THR A 390 -22.41 7.71 -3.00
N ARG A 391 -21.59 6.67 -3.12
CA ARG A 391 -21.86 5.33 -2.63
C ARG A 391 -21.87 5.34 -1.10
N THR A 392 -22.87 4.66 -0.51
CA THR A 392 -23.07 4.60 0.94
C THR A 392 -22.01 3.74 1.65
N GLY A 393 -21.83 3.98 2.94
CA GLY A 393 -21.02 3.16 3.83
C GLY A 393 -19.52 3.51 3.89
N PHE A 394 -19.02 4.45 3.10
CA PHE A 394 -17.64 4.96 3.25
C PHE A 394 -17.55 5.92 4.45
N TYR A 395 -17.73 5.37 5.66
CA TYR A 395 -17.89 6.14 6.89
C TYR A 395 -16.68 7.01 7.25
N GLY A 396 -15.47 6.70 6.80
CA GLY A 396 -14.32 7.61 6.96
C GLY A 396 -14.56 8.98 6.34
N TYR A 397 -15.46 9.10 5.35
CA TYR A 397 -15.86 10.37 4.74
C TYR A 397 -16.99 11.11 5.47
N ASP A 398 -17.53 10.56 6.56
CA ASP A 398 -18.62 11.21 7.31
C ASP A 398 -18.15 12.52 7.96
N TYR A 399 -16.87 12.63 8.31
CA TYR A 399 -16.28 13.90 8.75
C TYR A 399 -16.45 15.02 7.72
N LEU A 400 -16.45 14.72 6.43
CA LEU A 400 -16.65 15.70 5.35
C LEU A 400 -18.12 15.95 5.02
N ARG A 401 -19.04 15.43 5.83
CA ARG A 401 -20.49 15.64 5.69
C ARG A 401 -21.05 16.48 6.81
N THR A 402 -22.14 17.15 6.52
CA THR A 402 -22.99 17.84 7.51
C THR A 402 -23.86 16.80 8.23
N ALA A 403 -24.52 17.21 9.31
CA ALA A 403 -25.39 16.33 10.09
C ALA A 403 -26.58 15.74 9.28
N ASP A 404 -26.99 16.39 8.18
CA ASP A 404 -28.00 15.89 7.24
C ASP A 404 -27.40 15.04 6.10
N GLY A 405 -26.13 14.66 6.22
CA GLY A 405 -25.43 13.75 5.30
C GLY A 405 -24.91 14.37 4.00
N LYS A 406 -25.10 15.69 3.80
CA LYS A 406 -24.61 16.38 2.61
C LYS A 406 -23.12 16.70 2.72
N PRO A 407 -22.37 16.73 1.61
CA PRO A 407 -20.99 17.21 1.64
C PRO A 407 -20.87 18.65 2.16
N LYS A 408 -19.87 18.90 3.01
CA LYS A 408 -19.56 20.25 3.54
C LYS A 408 -19.03 21.22 2.49
N TYR A 409 -18.39 20.69 1.45
CA TYR A 409 -17.70 21.46 0.40
C TYR A 409 -18.35 21.24 -0.96
N PRO A 410 -18.16 22.14 -1.96
CA PRO A 410 -18.61 21.93 -3.33
C PRO A 410 -18.03 20.63 -3.88
N GLN A 411 -18.84 19.82 -4.54
CA GLN A 411 -18.37 18.54 -5.07
C GLN A 411 -18.05 18.64 -6.56
N ARG A 412 -17.01 17.90 -6.98
CA ARG A 412 -16.67 17.74 -8.38
C ARG A 412 -17.54 16.65 -9.00
N SER A 413 -17.90 16.83 -10.27
CA SER A 413 -18.76 15.87 -10.98
C SER A 413 -18.08 14.55 -11.27
N THR A 414 -16.74 14.54 -11.37
CA THR A 414 -15.94 13.37 -11.68
C THR A 414 -15.35 12.79 -10.40
N LEU A 415 -15.70 11.55 -10.07
CA LEU A 415 -15.09 10.80 -8.96
C LEU A 415 -13.88 10.03 -9.49
N ILE A 416 -12.70 10.66 -9.43
CA ILE A 416 -11.47 10.13 -10.03
C ILE A 416 -11.05 8.81 -9.37
N ALA A 417 -11.24 8.67 -8.07
CA ALA A 417 -10.85 7.46 -7.35
C ALA A 417 -11.63 6.22 -7.83
N ASP A 418 -12.92 6.35 -8.12
CA ASP A 418 -13.71 5.26 -8.69
C ASP A 418 -13.23 4.85 -10.09
N ILE A 419 -12.91 5.83 -10.94
CA ILE A 419 -12.37 5.58 -12.29
C ILE A 419 -11.03 4.85 -12.23
N ILE A 420 -10.10 5.31 -11.37
CA ILE A 420 -8.79 4.69 -11.20
C ILE A 420 -8.93 3.25 -10.70
N SER A 421 -9.75 3.04 -9.68
CA SER A 421 -9.95 1.73 -9.08
C SER A 421 -10.54 0.73 -10.07
N ARG A 422 -11.54 1.14 -10.85
CA ARG A 422 -12.12 0.32 -11.92
C ARG A 422 -11.11 0.02 -13.02
N GLY A 423 -10.33 1.01 -13.45
CA GLY A 423 -9.27 0.83 -14.45
C GLY A 423 -8.21 -0.14 -13.96
N ALA A 424 -7.68 0.07 -12.77
CA ALA A 424 -6.64 -0.76 -12.17
C ALA A 424 -7.09 -2.22 -11.96
N SER A 425 -8.33 -2.43 -11.53
CA SER A 425 -8.88 -3.78 -11.30
C SER A 425 -9.23 -4.54 -12.59
N GLY A 426 -9.38 -3.87 -13.74
CA GLY A 426 -9.90 -4.46 -14.96
C GLY A 426 -11.44 -4.41 -15.06
N GLY A 427 -12.10 -3.52 -14.33
CA GLY A 427 -13.56 -3.33 -14.31
C GLY A 427 -14.25 -3.82 -13.04
N GLY A 428 -13.52 -4.03 -11.95
CA GLY A 428 -14.08 -4.44 -10.65
C GLY A 428 -15.09 -3.43 -10.09
N LEU A 429 -16.05 -3.91 -9.32
CA LEU A 429 -17.19 -3.13 -8.83
C LEU A 429 -17.31 -3.09 -7.30
N TRP A 430 -16.53 -3.87 -6.57
CA TRP A 430 -16.57 -3.99 -5.09
C TRP A 430 -17.99 -4.25 -4.58
N THR A 431 -18.64 -5.25 -5.13
CA THR A 431 -20.01 -5.64 -4.76
C THR A 431 -20.05 -6.51 -3.50
N GLY A 432 -18.92 -7.10 -3.13
CA GLY A 432 -18.84 -8.13 -2.10
C GLY A 432 -19.31 -9.52 -2.54
N ASN A 433 -19.79 -9.68 -3.78
CA ASN A 433 -20.26 -10.97 -4.29
C ASN A 433 -19.10 -11.85 -4.74
N ILE A 434 -18.29 -12.29 -3.80
CA ILE A 434 -17.13 -13.16 -4.03
C ILE A 434 -17.57 -14.57 -4.47
N THR A 435 -16.83 -15.17 -5.40
CA THR A 435 -17.11 -16.49 -5.98
C THR A 435 -16.29 -17.63 -5.40
N GLY A 436 -15.29 -17.31 -4.58
CA GLY A 436 -14.38 -18.26 -3.92
C GLY A 436 -14.07 -17.86 -2.48
N LYS A 437 -13.27 -18.67 -1.77
CA LYS A 437 -12.81 -18.37 -0.42
C LYS A 437 -11.90 -17.14 -0.45
N THR A 438 -12.11 -16.20 0.46
CA THR A 438 -11.35 -14.93 0.47
C THR A 438 -10.82 -14.64 1.86
N ILE A 439 -9.52 -14.36 1.93
CA ILE A 439 -8.87 -13.79 3.11
C ILE A 439 -8.42 -12.39 2.76
N VAL A 440 -8.64 -11.45 3.67
CA VAL A 440 -8.07 -10.09 3.59
C VAL A 440 -7.09 -9.92 4.74
N LEU A 441 -5.90 -9.43 4.43
CA LEU A 441 -4.87 -9.06 5.39
C LEU A 441 -4.59 -7.56 5.27
N ASP A 442 -4.90 -6.82 6.32
CA ASP A 442 -4.64 -5.38 6.36
C ASP A 442 -3.66 -5.03 7.50
N THR A 443 -3.14 -3.81 7.51
CA THR A 443 -2.10 -3.40 8.45
C THR A 443 -2.51 -2.16 9.23
N LEU A 444 -2.23 -2.12 10.54
CA LEU A 444 -2.75 -1.08 11.44
C LEU A 444 -1.98 0.25 11.40
N LYS A 445 -0.84 0.32 10.71
CA LYS A 445 -0.10 1.57 10.49
C LYS A 445 -0.15 2.04 9.04
N ASP A 446 -1.07 1.49 8.25
CA ASP A 446 -1.23 1.87 6.84
C ASP A 446 -1.81 3.28 6.70
N TYR A 447 -1.10 4.12 5.98
CA TYR A 447 -1.47 5.49 5.65
C TYR A 447 -1.70 5.70 4.14
N ASP A 448 -1.62 4.62 3.34
CA ASP A 448 -1.91 4.62 1.90
C ASP A 448 -3.23 3.94 1.57
N ALA A 449 -3.51 2.78 2.19
CA ALA A 449 -4.81 2.12 2.16
C ALA A 449 -5.32 2.04 3.60
N MET A 450 -6.10 3.02 4.02
CA MET A 450 -6.51 3.20 5.42
C MET A 450 -7.13 1.94 6.00
N PRO A 451 -6.80 1.51 7.24
CA PRO A 451 -7.26 0.23 7.80
C PRO A 451 -8.77 0.01 7.77
N TRP A 452 -9.58 1.07 7.82
CA TRP A 452 -11.04 0.97 7.74
C TRP A 452 -11.56 0.55 6.34
N HIS A 453 -10.74 0.61 5.29
CA HIS A 453 -11.13 0.18 3.94
C HIS A 453 -11.47 -1.31 3.91
N ALA A 454 -10.68 -2.13 4.58
CA ALA A 454 -10.94 -3.57 4.70
C ALA A 454 -12.20 -3.87 5.50
N ASP A 455 -12.50 -3.10 6.56
CA ASP A 455 -13.75 -3.21 7.31
C ASP A 455 -14.97 -2.84 6.44
N TRP A 456 -14.86 -1.74 5.68
CA TRP A 456 -15.91 -1.38 4.73
C TRP A 456 -16.18 -2.50 3.71
N TYR A 457 -15.13 -3.09 3.13
CA TYR A 457 -15.31 -4.17 2.16
C TYR A 457 -15.87 -5.44 2.79
N LYS A 458 -15.45 -5.77 4.01
CA LYS A 458 -16.03 -6.87 4.79
C LYS A 458 -17.55 -6.75 4.91
N GLU A 459 -18.07 -5.54 5.15
CA GLU A 459 -19.51 -5.32 5.22
C GLU A 459 -20.19 -5.46 3.83
N GLN A 460 -19.51 -5.10 2.72
CA GLN A 460 -20.03 -5.40 1.39
C GLN A 460 -20.16 -6.92 1.18
N VAL A 461 -19.13 -7.70 1.56
CA VAL A 461 -19.16 -9.17 1.45
C VAL A 461 -20.24 -9.77 2.36
N ARG A 462 -20.36 -9.29 3.58
CA ARG A 462 -21.41 -9.74 4.52
C ARG A 462 -22.82 -9.52 3.94
N ASN A 463 -23.07 -8.35 3.39
CA ASN A 463 -24.34 -8.01 2.77
C ASN A 463 -24.63 -8.87 1.53
N ALA A 464 -23.62 -9.18 0.72
CA ALA A 464 -23.77 -9.98 -0.49
C ALA A 464 -23.97 -11.47 -0.21
N LEU A 465 -23.30 -12.02 0.80
CA LEU A 465 -23.29 -13.46 1.09
C LEU A 465 -24.32 -13.89 2.14
N GLY A 466 -24.73 -12.98 3.05
CA GLY A 466 -25.61 -13.34 4.17
C GLY A 466 -25.03 -14.48 5.03
N ASP A 467 -25.80 -15.53 5.23
CA ASP A 467 -25.42 -16.70 6.06
C ASP A 467 -24.16 -17.44 5.55
N ARG A 468 -23.79 -17.25 4.28
CA ARG A 468 -22.58 -17.85 3.71
C ARG A 468 -21.30 -17.07 4.03
N PHE A 469 -21.38 -15.94 4.73
CA PHE A 469 -20.25 -15.07 4.99
C PHE A 469 -19.13 -15.80 5.73
N ASP A 470 -19.43 -16.42 6.87
CA ASP A 470 -18.41 -17.08 7.70
C ASP A 470 -17.77 -18.31 7.04
N ASP A 471 -18.43 -18.90 6.07
CA ASP A 471 -17.88 -20.00 5.27
C ASP A 471 -16.95 -19.53 4.14
N ASN A 472 -16.91 -18.22 3.83
CA ASN A 472 -16.23 -17.76 2.62
C ASN A 472 -15.28 -16.58 2.84
N TYR A 473 -15.32 -15.90 4.01
CA TYR A 473 -14.54 -14.68 4.19
C TYR A 473 -13.86 -14.61 5.56
N ARG A 474 -12.62 -14.09 5.59
CA ARG A 474 -11.88 -13.73 6.81
C ARG A 474 -11.18 -12.40 6.61
N LEU A 475 -11.16 -11.56 7.66
CA LEU A 475 -10.36 -10.34 7.72
C LEU A 475 -9.37 -10.45 8.88
N HIS A 476 -8.10 -10.23 8.58
CA HIS A 476 -7.01 -10.19 9.54
C HIS A 476 -6.31 -8.83 9.51
N TYR A 477 -5.91 -8.34 10.68
CA TYR A 477 -5.07 -7.16 10.81
C TYR A 477 -3.70 -7.55 11.36
N ALA A 478 -2.66 -6.96 10.77
CA ALA A 478 -1.28 -7.04 11.26
C ALA A 478 -0.93 -5.76 12.04
N GLU A 479 -0.54 -5.92 13.31
CA GLU A 479 0.00 -4.85 14.12
C GLU A 479 1.45 -4.54 13.72
N ASN A 480 1.90 -3.33 14.00
CA ASN A 480 3.26 -2.89 13.72
C ASN A 480 3.72 -3.09 12.27
N ALA A 481 2.79 -3.09 11.33
CA ALA A 481 3.05 -3.11 9.90
C ALA A 481 2.41 -1.91 9.21
N ASP A 482 3.07 -1.39 8.18
CA ASP A 482 2.58 -0.30 7.33
C ASP A 482 2.16 -0.83 5.94
N HIS A 483 2.03 0.05 4.97
CA HIS A 483 1.57 -0.28 3.61
C HIS A 483 2.52 -1.16 2.81
N TYR A 484 3.83 -1.11 3.11
CA TYR A 484 4.86 -1.62 2.20
C TYR A 484 5.15 -3.09 2.41
N ILE A 485 5.17 -3.82 1.28
CA ILE A 485 5.45 -5.26 1.26
C ILE A 485 6.96 -5.56 1.24
N GLU A 486 7.77 -4.60 0.84
CA GLU A 486 9.22 -4.71 0.79
C GLU A 486 9.81 -4.96 2.19
N PRO A 487 10.99 -5.57 2.29
CA PRO A 487 11.65 -5.78 3.58
C PRO A 487 11.81 -4.48 4.35
N VAL A 488 11.46 -4.53 5.64
CA VAL A 488 11.63 -3.37 6.52
C VAL A 488 13.12 -3.16 6.80
N GLU A 489 13.61 -1.96 6.45
CA GLU A 489 15.01 -1.59 6.64
C GLU A 489 15.25 -0.87 7.97
N VAL A 490 16.51 -0.88 8.44
CA VAL A 490 16.99 -0.12 9.60
C VAL A 490 16.90 1.39 9.26
N PRO A 491 16.44 2.24 10.19
CA PRO A 491 16.00 1.97 11.56
C PRO A 491 14.50 1.63 11.72
N GLN A 492 13.77 1.44 10.64
CA GLN A 492 12.31 1.21 10.69
C GLN A 492 11.95 -0.10 11.41
N THR A 493 12.85 -1.07 11.41
CA THR A 493 12.72 -2.34 12.14
C THR A 493 12.45 -2.18 13.64
N THR A 494 12.75 -1.01 14.24
CA THR A 494 12.38 -0.71 15.64
C THR A 494 10.88 -0.57 15.86
N ARG A 495 10.11 -0.31 14.81
CA ARG A 495 8.69 0.04 14.89
C ARG A 495 7.81 -0.69 13.87
N LEU A 496 8.40 -1.36 12.89
CA LEU A 496 7.69 -2.08 11.84
C LEU A 496 8.18 -3.52 11.74
N VAL A 497 7.26 -4.42 11.39
CA VAL A 497 7.51 -5.78 10.95
C VAL A 497 7.04 -5.96 9.53
N ASN A 498 7.65 -6.90 8.79
CA ASN A 498 7.16 -7.29 7.49
C ASN A 498 5.95 -8.23 7.65
N TYR A 499 4.88 -7.98 6.91
CA TYR A 499 3.66 -8.80 6.96
C TYR A 499 3.60 -9.89 5.88
N VAL A 500 4.62 -10.00 5.00
CA VAL A 500 4.69 -11.03 3.95
C VAL A 500 4.60 -12.43 4.53
N ASP A 501 5.30 -12.69 5.62
CA ASP A 501 5.26 -13.98 6.31
C ASP A 501 3.85 -14.36 6.80
N MET A 502 3.06 -13.36 7.22
CA MET A 502 1.67 -13.55 7.58
C MET A 502 0.80 -13.84 6.35
N ALA A 503 1.07 -13.15 5.23
CA ALA A 503 0.41 -13.40 3.95
C ALA A 503 0.70 -14.81 3.42
N GLU A 504 1.94 -15.27 3.51
CA GLU A 504 2.34 -16.62 3.15
C GLU A 504 1.61 -17.70 3.97
N GLN A 505 1.47 -17.47 5.29
CA GLN A 505 0.67 -18.38 6.11
C GLN A 505 -0.81 -18.36 5.71
N HIS A 506 -1.36 -17.17 5.39
CA HIS A 506 -2.74 -17.07 4.92
C HIS A 506 -2.96 -17.77 3.57
N LEU A 507 -2.00 -17.74 2.65
CA LEU A 507 -2.09 -18.50 1.39
C LEU A 507 -2.10 -20.02 1.64
N ARG A 508 -1.32 -20.51 2.62
CA ARG A 508 -1.38 -21.92 3.05
C ARG A 508 -2.71 -22.27 3.72
N ASP A 509 -3.21 -21.41 4.58
CA ASP A 509 -4.50 -21.59 5.24
C ASP A 509 -5.65 -21.54 4.21
N LEU A 510 -5.58 -20.65 3.23
CA LEU A 510 -6.53 -20.52 2.14
C LEU A 510 -6.56 -21.79 1.26
N SER A 511 -5.39 -22.33 0.91
CA SER A 511 -5.32 -23.57 0.13
C SER A 511 -5.88 -24.77 0.89
N ALA A 512 -5.60 -24.88 2.20
CA ALA A 512 -6.17 -25.92 3.04
C ALA A 512 -7.70 -25.77 3.18
N TRP A 513 -8.20 -24.54 3.24
CA TRP A 513 -9.63 -24.24 3.31
C TRP A 513 -10.36 -24.66 2.04
N VAL A 514 -9.82 -24.29 0.88
CA VAL A 514 -10.40 -24.61 -0.44
C VAL A 514 -10.33 -26.11 -0.75
N GLU A 515 -9.16 -26.72 -0.55
CA GLU A 515 -8.86 -28.07 -1.05
C GLU A 515 -9.30 -29.17 -0.08
N LYS A 516 -9.28 -28.90 1.23
CA LYS A 516 -9.51 -29.90 2.29
C LYS A 516 -10.67 -29.54 3.21
N GLY A 517 -11.30 -28.37 3.02
CA GLY A 517 -12.35 -27.88 3.93
C GLY A 517 -11.83 -27.49 5.33
N THR A 518 -10.51 -27.38 5.50
CA THR A 518 -9.92 -27.01 6.80
C THR A 518 -10.14 -25.53 7.03
N THR A 519 -11.10 -25.17 7.90
CA THR A 519 -11.41 -23.78 8.21
C THR A 519 -10.20 -23.07 8.81
N PRO A 520 -9.77 -21.90 8.27
CA PRO A 520 -8.69 -21.13 8.84
C PRO A 520 -9.06 -20.55 10.21
N PRO A 521 -8.09 -20.09 11.00
CA PRO A 521 -8.37 -19.32 12.22
C PRO A 521 -9.36 -18.20 11.98
N THR A 522 -10.14 -17.86 12.98
CA THR A 522 -11.08 -16.73 12.90
C THR A 522 -10.32 -15.44 12.63
N GLY A 523 -10.92 -14.52 11.88
CA GLY A 523 -10.34 -13.19 11.62
C GLY A 523 -10.02 -12.44 12.91
N THR A 524 -9.18 -11.42 12.79
CA THR A 524 -8.85 -10.55 13.93
C THR A 524 -10.11 -9.88 14.47
N SER A 525 -10.29 -9.91 15.79
CA SER A 525 -11.31 -9.11 16.48
C SER A 525 -10.82 -7.67 16.61
N TYR A 526 -11.66 -6.70 16.30
CA TYR A 526 -11.32 -5.28 16.35
C TYR A 526 -12.56 -4.42 16.57
N GLY A 527 -12.33 -3.16 16.90
CA GLY A 527 -13.35 -2.11 16.90
C GLY A 527 -12.91 -0.94 16.05
N VAL A 528 -13.86 -0.16 15.52
CA VAL A 528 -13.60 1.07 14.77
C VAL A 528 -14.21 2.24 15.53
N THR A 529 -13.41 3.28 15.76
CA THR A 529 -13.84 4.53 16.37
C THR A 529 -13.07 5.68 15.73
N ASP A 530 -13.79 6.71 15.27
CA ASP A 530 -13.19 7.92 14.65
C ASP A 530 -12.22 7.56 13.52
N GLY A 531 -12.64 6.67 12.60
CA GLY A 531 -11.81 6.19 11.50
C GLY A 531 -10.64 5.27 11.89
N GLN A 532 -10.43 5.02 13.20
CA GLN A 532 -9.32 4.25 13.73
C GLN A 532 -9.71 2.81 14.05
N VAL A 533 -9.00 1.85 13.48
CA VAL A 533 -9.12 0.41 13.82
C VAL A 533 -8.25 0.09 15.02
N LYS A 534 -8.82 -0.57 16.02
CA LYS A 534 -8.14 -0.98 17.25
C LYS A 534 -8.36 -2.45 17.52
N VAL A 535 -7.30 -3.16 17.88
CA VAL A 535 -7.35 -4.58 18.28
C VAL A 535 -7.21 -4.73 19.80
N PRO A 536 -7.78 -5.79 20.39
CA PRO A 536 -7.59 -6.11 21.80
C PRO A 536 -6.15 -6.50 22.14
N ALA A 537 -5.76 -6.31 23.39
CA ALA A 537 -4.37 -6.47 23.86
C ALA A 537 -3.95 -7.92 24.16
N THR A 538 -4.85 -8.92 24.14
CA THR A 538 -4.51 -10.33 24.42
C THR A 538 -4.84 -11.20 23.23
N ALA A 539 -4.08 -12.28 23.01
CA ALA A 539 -4.30 -13.19 21.90
C ALA A 539 -5.69 -13.84 21.93
N ALA A 540 -6.21 -14.16 23.12
CA ALA A 540 -7.53 -14.73 23.27
C ALA A 540 -8.67 -13.79 22.81
N GLN A 541 -8.51 -12.48 23.01
CA GLN A 541 -9.48 -11.46 22.60
C GLN A 541 -9.24 -10.99 21.15
N CYS A 542 -7.97 -10.79 20.77
CA CYS A 542 -7.57 -10.35 19.44
C CYS A 542 -7.87 -11.41 18.38
N LYS A 543 -7.73 -12.70 18.72
CA LYS A 543 -7.82 -13.82 17.75
C LYS A 543 -6.77 -13.65 16.62
N GLY A 544 -7.12 -14.03 15.39
CA GLY A 544 -6.17 -13.92 14.26
C GLY A 544 -5.03 -14.93 14.36
N ILE A 545 -3.87 -14.59 13.77
CA ILE A 545 -2.69 -15.47 13.72
C ILE A 545 -1.37 -14.82 14.14
N GLN A 546 -1.34 -13.51 14.32
CA GLN A 546 -0.14 -12.78 14.71
C GLN A 546 0.12 -12.94 16.22
N PRO A 547 1.36 -13.19 16.69
CA PRO A 547 1.66 -13.21 18.12
C PRO A 547 1.41 -11.83 18.74
N VAL A 548 0.85 -11.82 19.95
CA VAL A 548 0.72 -10.61 20.78
C VAL A 548 1.93 -10.51 21.68
N VAL A 549 2.54 -9.31 21.75
CA VAL A 549 3.80 -9.09 22.48
C VAL A 549 3.69 -7.85 23.35
N GLU A 550 3.69 -8.03 24.66
CA GLU A 550 3.76 -6.93 25.62
C GLU A 550 5.17 -6.84 26.22
N LEU A 551 5.79 -5.66 26.13
CA LEU A 551 7.10 -5.37 26.72
C LEU A 551 6.97 -4.40 27.88
N THR A 552 7.43 -4.82 29.06
CA THR A 552 7.38 -4.01 30.29
C THR A 552 8.67 -4.12 31.12
N SER A 553 8.82 -3.17 32.03
CA SER A 553 9.76 -3.26 33.15
C SER A 553 9.01 -2.89 34.43
N GLY A 554 8.95 -3.83 35.38
CA GLY A 554 8.12 -3.66 36.58
C GLY A 554 6.64 -3.37 36.27
N GLY A 555 6.10 -3.94 35.18
CA GLY A 555 4.71 -3.74 34.74
C GLY A 555 4.44 -2.38 34.07
N LYS A 556 5.47 -1.61 33.72
CA LYS A 556 5.35 -0.28 33.07
C LYS A 556 5.94 -0.30 31.68
N THR A 557 5.32 0.42 30.74
CA THR A 557 5.80 0.63 29.37
C THR A 557 6.73 1.86 29.23
N SER A 558 6.94 2.59 30.34
CA SER A 558 7.89 3.71 30.41
C SER A 558 8.51 3.77 31.82
N VAL A 559 9.84 3.81 31.90
CA VAL A 559 10.58 3.86 33.16
C VAL A 559 11.72 4.86 33.09
N THR A 560 12.14 5.37 34.26
CA THR A 560 13.32 6.21 34.41
C THR A 560 14.32 5.52 35.33
N VAL A 561 15.58 5.43 34.92
CA VAL A 561 16.69 4.82 35.69
C VAL A 561 17.91 5.72 35.67
N ARG A 562 18.88 5.43 36.55
CA ARG A 562 20.19 6.14 36.57
C ARG A 562 21.19 5.43 35.65
N VAL A 563 22.17 6.19 35.15
CA VAL A 563 23.34 5.61 34.47
C VAL A 563 23.97 4.53 35.34
N GLY A 564 24.27 3.38 34.77
CA GLY A 564 24.85 2.23 35.45
C GLY A 564 23.88 1.39 36.27
N GLN A 565 22.62 1.77 36.36
CA GLN A 565 21.57 0.96 37.00
C GLN A 565 21.12 -0.15 36.08
N SER A 566 21.09 -1.39 36.58
CA SER A 566 20.50 -2.51 35.84
C SER A 566 18.98 -2.42 35.84
N ILE A 567 18.40 -2.70 34.69
CA ILE A 567 16.95 -2.75 34.48
C ILE A 567 16.56 -4.13 33.92
N SER A 568 15.49 -4.72 34.45
CA SER A 568 14.95 -5.98 33.98
C SER A 568 13.77 -5.72 33.04
N PHE A 569 13.82 -6.26 31.83
CA PHE A 569 12.74 -6.26 30.85
C PHE A 569 12.01 -7.59 30.88
N LYS A 570 10.70 -7.53 30.77
CA LYS A 570 9.84 -8.70 30.65
C LYS A 570 9.03 -8.58 29.33
N ALA A 571 9.24 -9.51 28.41
CA ALA A 571 8.37 -9.73 27.27
C ALA A 571 7.34 -10.81 27.61
N HIS A 572 6.07 -10.44 27.65
CA HIS A 572 4.97 -11.40 27.69
C HIS A 572 4.51 -11.67 26.27
N ILE A 573 4.52 -12.95 25.85
CA ILE A 573 4.30 -13.37 24.47
C ILE A 573 3.13 -14.35 24.45
N GLU A 574 2.12 -14.08 23.64
CA GLU A 574 0.99 -14.96 23.42
C GLU A 574 0.84 -15.26 21.92
N VAL A 575 1.00 -16.51 21.50
CA VAL A 575 0.63 -16.98 20.16
C VAL A 575 -0.84 -17.41 20.20
N PRO A 576 -1.71 -16.92 19.30
CA PRO A 576 -3.12 -17.32 19.29
C PRO A 576 -3.28 -18.84 19.20
N ALA A 577 -4.24 -19.38 19.93
CA ALA A 577 -4.42 -20.83 20.06
C ALA A 577 -4.57 -21.53 18.69
N GLY A 578 -3.81 -22.59 18.47
CA GLY A 578 -3.81 -23.35 17.22
C GLY A 578 -3.10 -22.69 16.03
N THR A 579 -2.41 -21.54 16.24
CA THR A 579 -1.74 -20.82 15.15
C THR A 579 -0.21 -21.05 15.11
N GLY A 580 0.35 -21.79 16.07
CA GLY A 580 1.75 -22.17 16.09
C GLY A 580 2.45 -21.98 17.42
N SER A 581 3.76 -21.81 17.38
CA SER A 581 4.61 -21.54 18.53
C SER A 581 5.73 -20.56 18.19
N VAL A 582 6.31 -19.93 19.22
CA VAL A 582 7.43 -18.98 19.08
C VAL A 582 8.65 -19.68 18.45
N THR A 583 9.27 -19.04 17.46
CA THR A 583 10.45 -19.52 16.75
C THR A 583 11.67 -18.61 16.92
N ALA A 584 11.47 -17.34 17.28
CA ALA A 584 12.56 -16.42 17.58
C ALA A 584 12.10 -15.32 18.56
N VAL A 585 13.05 -14.84 19.37
CA VAL A 585 12.91 -13.66 20.24
C VAL A 585 14.20 -12.86 20.12
N ASP A 586 14.12 -11.67 19.54
CA ASP A 586 15.26 -10.82 19.27
C ASP A 586 15.07 -9.46 19.97
N TRP A 587 16.14 -8.86 20.49
CA TRP A 587 16.08 -7.63 21.27
C TRP A 587 16.88 -6.50 20.63
N ASP A 588 16.30 -5.30 20.62
CA ASP A 588 16.97 -4.04 20.34
C ASP A 588 16.85 -3.14 21.57
N PHE A 589 17.88 -3.14 22.40
CA PHE A 589 17.92 -2.36 23.65
C PHE A 589 18.13 -0.87 23.44
N GLU A 590 18.69 -0.47 22.31
CA GLU A 590 19.07 0.92 22.04
C GLU A 590 18.08 1.64 21.13
N GLY A 591 17.16 0.92 20.50
CA GLY A 591 16.20 1.50 19.52
C GLY A 591 16.88 1.89 18.20
N THR A 592 17.87 1.13 17.78
CA THR A 592 18.66 1.37 16.56
C THR A 592 18.13 0.61 15.34
N GLY A 593 17.26 -0.38 15.57
CA GLY A 593 16.77 -1.32 14.56
C GLY A 593 17.67 -2.53 14.36
N ILE A 594 18.76 -2.62 15.13
CA ILE A 594 19.66 -3.78 15.10
C ILE A 594 19.29 -4.70 16.25
N PHE A 595 18.79 -5.88 15.91
CA PHE A 595 18.31 -6.85 16.86
C PHE A 595 19.38 -7.90 17.17
N VAL A 596 19.48 -8.24 18.45
CA VAL A 596 20.33 -9.32 18.94
C VAL A 596 19.44 -10.51 19.34
N LYS A 597 19.80 -11.68 18.86
CA LYS A 597 19.07 -12.91 19.14
C LYS A 597 19.29 -13.32 20.60
N GLU A 598 18.22 -13.69 21.29
CA GLU A 598 18.24 -14.17 22.66
C GLU A 598 17.75 -15.61 22.74
N ASP A 599 18.34 -16.36 23.65
CA ASP A 599 17.83 -17.70 23.99
C ASP A 599 16.55 -17.55 24.83
N PHE A 600 15.43 -17.98 24.29
CA PHE A 600 14.12 -17.95 24.95
C PHE A 600 13.70 -19.29 25.54
N GLY A 601 14.60 -20.30 25.50
CA GLY A 601 14.36 -21.64 26.01
C GLY A 601 13.40 -22.45 25.15
N LYS A 602 12.52 -23.24 25.78
CA LYS A 602 11.60 -24.12 25.06
C LYS A 602 10.41 -23.32 24.51
N ALA A 603 10.18 -23.43 23.20
CA ALA A 603 9.04 -22.84 22.51
C ALA A 603 7.69 -23.22 23.14
N LYS A 604 6.83 -22.23 23.36
CA LYS A 604 5.45 -22.37 23.88
C LYS A 604 4.53 -21.40 23.17
N GLY A 605 3.22 -21.63 23.28
CA GLY A 605 2.20 -20.69 22.80
C GLY A 605 2.04 -19.46 23.68
N VAL A 606 2.28 -19.59 25.01
CA VAL A 606 2.31 -18.47 25.97
C VAL A 606 3.57 -18.58 26.78
N MET A 607 4.35 -17.49 26.86
CA MET A 607 5.61 -17.48 27.60
C MET A 607 6.04 -16.09 28.02
N ASP A 608 6.83 -16.01 29.06
CA ASP A 608 7.55 -14.83 29.52
C ASP A 608 9.04 -15.00 29.25
N VAL A 609 9.66 -13.96 28.65
CA VAL A 609 11.11 -13.88 28.48
C VAL A 609 11.60 -12.66 29.24
N THR A 610 12.59 -12.85 30.12
CA THR A 610 13.13 -11.79 30.96
C THR A 610 14.61 -11.63 30.70
N VAL A 611 15.02 -10.39 30.39
CA VAL A 611 16.41 -10.02 30.13
C VAL A 611 16.77 -8.78 30.92
N SER A 612 18.01 -8.67 31.36
CA SER A 612 18.53 -7.49 32.08
C SER A 612 19.52 -6.72 31.24
N GLN A 613 19.44 -5.38 31.27
CA GLN A 613 20.35 -4.47 30.57
C GLN A 613 20.82 -3.33 31.49
N THR A 614 22.01 -2.83 31.22
CA THR A 614 22.57 -1.69 31.93
C THR A 614 23.01 -0.60 30.95
N TYR A 615 22.43 0.57 31.03
CA TYR A 615 22.79 1.72 30.19
C TYR A 615 23.92 2.52 30.81
N ARG A 616 24.96 2.81 30.02
CA ARG A 616 26.15 3.54 30.44
C ARG A 616 26.16 5.02 30.04
N LYS A 617 25.13 5.45 29.26
CA LYS A 617 25.01 6.85 28.80
C LYS A 617 23.60 7.36 29.10
N GLN A 618 23.52 8.64 29.44
CA GLN A 618 22.25 9.35 29.54
C GLN A 618 21.55 9.38 28.18
N GLY A 619 20.23 9.32 28.18
CA GLY A 619 19.43 9.37 26.95
C GLY A 619 18.05 8.80 27.11
N THR A 620 17.27 8.87 26.01
CA THR A 620 15.99 8.18 25.89
C THR A 620 16.13 7.05 24.88
N TYR A 621 15.83 5.84 25.33
CA TYR A 621 15.93 4.62 24.55
C TYR A 621 14.53 4.06 24.30
N TYR A 622 14.25 3.63 23.07
CA TYR A 622 13.01 2.97 22.70
C TYR A 622 13.29 1.48 22.44
N VAL A 623 13.25 0.75 23.55
CA VAL A 623 13.56 -0.69 23.55
C VAL A 623 12.49 -1.43 22.76
N ALA A 624 12.91 -2.37 21.92
CA ALA A 624 12.02 -3.25 21.18
C ALA A 624 12.41 -4.72 21.38
N VAL A 625 11.39 -5.59 21.45
CA VAL A 625 11.55 -7.03 21.31
C VAL A 625 10.75 -7.48 20.09
N ARG A 626 11.40 -8.19 19.18
CA ARG A 626 10.77 -8.78 18.01
C ARG A 626 10.59 -10.27 18.24
N VAL A 627 9.36 -10.72 18.07
CA VAL A 627 8.99 -12.13 18.23
C VAL A 627 8.55 -12.67 16.89
N ALA A 628 9.03 -13.86 16.52
CA ALA A 628 8.52 -14.61 15.39
C ALA A 628 7.81 -15.89 15.88
N SER A 629 6.74 -16.27 15.17
CA SER A 629 6.03 -17.54 15.36
C SER A 629 5.82 -18.25 14.03
N ASN A 630 5.74 -19.57 14.07
CA ASN A 630 5.47 -20.37 12.88
C ASN A 630 4.45 -21.47 13.20
N ARG A 631 3.56 -21.77 12.27
CA ARG A 631 2.47 -22.74 12.43
C ARG A 631 2.95 -24.12 12.88
N LYS A 632 4.10 -24.56 12.36
CA LYS A 632 4.72 -25.87 12.68
C LYS A 632 5.81 -25.77 13.72
N GLY A 633 6.13 -24.57 14.21
CA GLY A 633 7.27 -24.33 15.11
C GLY A 633 8.63 -24.51 14.42
N ASP A 634 8.68 -24.44 13.10
CA ASP A 634 9.91 -24.57 12.32
C ASP A 634 10.64 -23.23 12.23
N ALA A 635 11.71 -23.08 12.98
CA ALA A 635 12.56 -21.89 12.98
C ALA A 635 13.53 -21.82 11.77
N LYS A 636 13.60 -22.86 10.93
CA LYS A 636 14.56 -22.93 9.81
C LYS A 636 13.94 -22.55 8.48
N THR A 637 12.62 -22.65 8.33
CA THR A 637 11.95 -22.24 7.10
C THR A 637 12.09 -20.73 6.90
N PRO A 638 12.39 -20.26 5.67
CA PRO A 638 12.42 -18.83 5.36
C PRO A 638 11.02 -18.23 5.17
N TYR A 639 9.96 -19.05 5.22
CA TYR A 639 8.59 -18.65 4.92
C TYR A 639 7.67 -18.73 6.13
N ALA A 640 6.67 -17.86 6.16
CA ALA A 640 5.62 -17.84 7.17
C ALA A 640 6.14 -17.72 8.62
N GLN A 641 7.20 -16.94 8.84
CA GLN A 641 7.73 -16.55 10.14
C GLN A 641 7.00 -15.28 10.61
N ILE A 642 5.81 -15.45 11.17
CA ILE A 642 4.91 -14.35 11.51
C ILE A 642 5.50 -13.54 12.65
N GLN A 643 5.76 -12.24 12.41
CA GLN A 643 6.43 -11.35 13.36
C GLN A 643 5.47 -10.38 14.04
N ASN A 644 5.81 -9.97 15.27
CA ASN A 644 5.28 -8.80 15.93
C ASN A 644 6.32 -8.17 16.87
N LEU A 645 6.05 -6.95 17.35
CA LEU A 645 6.93 -6.16 18.21
C LEU A 645 6.25 -5.80 19.53
N GLY A 646 6.98 -6.02 20.64
CA GLY A 646 6.72 -5.33 21.91
C GLY A 646 7.68 -4.15 22.07
N ARG A 647 7.22 -2.99 22.56
CA ARG A 647 8.03 -1.77 22.63
C ARG A 647 7.81 -1.01 23.93
N MET A 648 8.87 -0.40 24.48
CA MET A 648 8.77 0.46 25.65
C MET A 648 9.81 1.57 25.65
N LYS A 649 9.62 2.58 26.52
CA LYS A 649 10.50 3.72 26.70
C LYS A 649 11.35 3.60 27.96
N VAL A 650 12.65 3.85 27.85
CA VAL A 650 13.57 3.98 28.99
C VAL A 650 14.24 5.36 28.96
N VAL A 651 14.11 6.10 30.05
CA VAL A 651 14.84 7.38 30.25
C VAL A 651 15.97 7.11 31.20
N VAL A 652 17.20 7.41 30.80
CA VAL A 652 18.43 7.25 31.61
C VAL A 652 18.97 8.62 31.98
N ASN A 653 18.97 8.94 33.26
CA ASN A 653 19.43 10.23 33.85
C ASN A 653 20.81 10.11 34.49
#